data_3ec15ca2dccff2b8ad21af981d1cc5ba
#
_entry.id   3ec15ca2dccff2b8ad21af981d1cc5ba
#
_cell.length_a   1.000
_cell.length_b   1.000
_cell.length_c   1.000
_cell.angle_alpha   90.00
_cell.angle_beta   90.00
_cell.angle_gamma   90.00
#
_symmetry.space_group_name_H-M   'P 1'
#
loop_
_entity.id
_entity.type
_entity.pdbx_description
1 polymer ?
#
loop_
_entity_poly.entity_id
_entity_poly.type
_entity_poly.pdbx_seq_one_letter_code
_entity_poly.pdbx_strand_id
1 'polypeptide(L)'
;WAILKWENVADEPNANRWLILIAYIIGLSIGVHLLNLLAIPAIVFVYYFKKYEVSRNGILVALATSVIILAIIMYGIIPGFVTIGSWFELLFVNSFGLPYHSGILFYVAAIITAIILGIQYTVKNNKVLWNTVLVGLTAILIGYSSFALIIIRSAAKPPMDQNSPNNAFTLLSYLNREQYGERPLLHGQYYNTPLNPEQRYIEGKPIYSQIDGEYLVTDHKVRPNYDDKFKALFPRMWSTMEASHADDYVEWGQIKGTRIQHRNERGEMETIVKPTFTENMRFFFSYHVGHMYLRYFMWNFVGRQNDIQSHGSVINGNWLSGVNFIDEWRLGSQENIPGRFANNKARNTYYFLPLLLGLLGIFFQYNKGKEGKKGLWVVSLMFILTGLAIVVYLNQYPHQPRERDYAYAGSFYAFAIWMGLGVLAISETLKKYLPETIAAGIAGLATLILVPGIMGIENWDDHDRSERYTARDFGANYLKTCQPNGIIFTNGDNDTFPLWYNQEVEGVRTDVRVCNLSYLQTDWYINQMKLQAYESKPVPFSLTLDKYRQGTRDVVYLMDDPRISRKSIGLKEAITFIADDNPATKLQQAENAAYIPKKVLSFKIDKEAVIRNNVVAPEDYDKIVDTITIDLSGKNYIAKDEMMILDLLATNNWERPIYWAITVGRNKYMGLSDYFQVEGFAYRFVPIKSESAPERLSFGRVATELMYDNLMNKFAWGNMNDPNIYVDENNFRMMTNIRNSFNRLAIGLLEEGKKDSAVKVIDRCFELIPNEIVRYEYFALDLAESYFRAGSTEKGKNIIESAFDIYNDELSYFLSLDRKLIQTQSVSEEIQRTLFYMQKMERATRNNGDIEMAQKIAQTVQAYYEQYTAG
;
A
#
# COMPACT_ATOMS: atom_id res chain seq x y z
N TRP A 1 -13.87 -27.18 9.51
CA TRP A 1 -14.92 -28.20 9.23
C TRP A 1 -14.30 -29.58 9.06
N ALA A 2 -13.29 -29.80 8.21
CA ALA A 2 -12.72 -31.12 7.93
C ALA A 2 -12.13 -31.80 9.19
N ILE A 3 -11.46 -31.03 10.09
CA ILE A 3 -10.92 -31.58 11.33
C ILE A 3 -12.05 -32.00 12.32
N LEU A 4 -13.11 -31.22 12.42
CA LEU A 4 -14.28 -31.59 13.24
C LEU A 4 -15.01 -32.80 12.66
N LYS A 5 -15.07 -32.93 11.33
CA LYS A 5 -15.59 -34.12 10.68
C LYS A 5 -14.74 -35.36 10.99
N TRP A 6 -13.40 -35.21 10.93
CA TRP A 6 -12.47 -36.25 11.35
C TRP A 6 -12.67 -36.63 12.82
N GLU A 7 -12.83 -35.66 13.73
CA GLU A 7 -13.03 -35.91 15.16
C GLU A 7 -14.23 -36.80 15.43
N ASN A 8 -15.33 -36.56 14.71
CA ASN A 8 -16.57 -37.36 14.85
C ASN A 8 -16.40 -38.81 14.36
N VAL A 9 -15.56 -39.05 13.34
CA VAL A 9 -15.36 -40.39 12.72
C VAL A 9 -13.99 -40.97 13.02
N ALA A 10 -13.24 -40.40 13.97
CA ALA A 10 -11.80 -40.70 14.18
C ALA A 10 -11.54 -42.19 14.55
N ASP A 11 -12.55 -42.92 15.05
CA ASP A 11 -12.48 -44.32 15.44
C ASP A 11 -13.07 -45.26 14.38
N GLU A 12 -13.57 -44.70 13.26
CA GLU A 12 -14.12 -45.47 12.14
C GLU A 12 -13.03 -45.89 11.14
N PRO A 13 -13.24 -46.96 10.40
CA PRO A 13 -12.36 -47.32 9.27
C PRO A 13 -12.23 -46.15 8.26
N ASN A 14 -11.03 -45.94 7.75
CA ASN A 14 -10.74 -44.86 6.77
C ASN A 14 -10.90 -43.42 7.27
N ALA A 15 -10.98 -43.14 8.58
CA ALA A 15 -11.05 -41.80 9.13
C ALA A 15 -9.88 -40.89 8.63
N ASN A 16 -8.69 -41.47 8.41
CA ASN A 16 -7.51 -40.76 7.97
C ASN A 16 -7.66 -40.04 6.60
N ARG A 17 -8.68 -40.41 5.80
CA ARG A 17 -9.00 -39.68 4.56
C ARG A 17 -9.25 -38.18 4.79
N TRP A 18 -9.79 -37.80 5.93
CA TRP A 18 -10.03 -36.41 6.30
C TRP A 18 -8.74 -35.68 6.63
N LEU A 19 -7.76 -36.35 7.26
CA LEU A 19 -6.42 -35.78 7.50
C LEU A 19 -5.66 -35.56 6.20
N ILE A 20 -5.80 -36.49 5.23
CA ILE A 20 -5.23 -36.33 3.89
C ILE A 20 -5.89 -35.15 3.14
N LEU A 21 -7.22 -35.01 3.26
CA LEU A 21 -7.94 -33.86 2.70
C LEU A 21 -7.46 -32.54 3.32
N ILE A 22 -7.26 -32.51 4.64
CA ILE A 22 -6.70 -31.32 5.33
C ILE A 22 -5.31 -31.00 4.79
N ALA A 23 -4.45 -32.00 4.63
CA ALA A 23 -3.11 -31.85 4.07
C ALA A 23 -3.16 -31.26 2.64
N TYR A 24 -4.07 -31.76 1.79
CA TYR A 24 -4.28 -31.24 0.43
C TYR A 24 -4.76 -29.77 0.45
N ILE A 25 -5.74 -29.44 1.29
CA ILE A 25 -6.25 -28.07 1.44
C ILE A 25 -5.15 -27.14 1.94
N ILE A 26 -4.30 -27.57 2.88
CA ILE A 26 -3.13 -26.83 3.32
C ILE A 26 -2.20 -26.55 2.14
N GLY A 27 -1.89 -27.54 1.32
CA GLY A 27 -1.07 -27.37 0.12
C GLY A 27 -1.66 -26.35 -0.86
N LEU A 28 -2.96 -26.42 -1.15
CA LEU A 28 -3.66 -25.44 -2.00
C LEU A 28 -3.65 -24.03 -1.36
N SER A 29 -3.84 -23.96 -0.03
CA SER A 29 -3.91 -22.67 0.68
C SER A 29 -2.61 -21.90 0.65
N ILE A 30 -1.46 -22.56 0.48
CA ILE A 30 -0.16 -21.90 0.27
C ILE A 30 -0.22 -20.99 -0.96
N GLY A 31 -0.87 -21.43 -2.02
CA GLY A 31 -1.05 -20.66 -3.26
C GLY A 31 -2.05 -19.48 -3.13
N VAL A 32 -2.87 -19.48 -2.07
CA VAL A 32 -3.86 -18.42 -1.82
C VAL A 32 -3.35 -17.42 -0.79
N HIS A 33 -3.11 -17.88 0.44
CA HIS A 33 -2.62 -17.02 1.52
C HIS A 33 -1.99 -17.81 2.67
N LEU A 34 -0.76 -17.44 3.09
CA LEU A 34 0.01 -18.14 4.13
C LEU A 34 -0.63 -18.06 5.53
N LEU A 35 -1.51 -17.09 5.81
CA LEU A 35 -2.24 -17.01 7.08
C LEU A 35 -3.05 -18.27 7.40
N ASN A 36 -3.48 -19.03 6.39
CA ASN A 36 -4.20 -20.27 6.58
C ASN A 36 -3.39 -21.32 7.35
N LEU A 37 -2.06 -21.27 7.27
CA LEU A 37 -1.16 -22.17 8.00
C LEU A 37 -1.26 -22.01 9.52
N LEU A 38 -1.71 -20.86 10.02
CA LEU A 38 -1.91 -20.62 11.44
C LEU A 38 -3.08 -21.40 12.05
N ALA A 39 -3.90 -22.09 11.23
CA ALA A 39 -4.86 -23.05 11.69
C ALA A 39 -4.22 -24.41 12.14
N ILE A 40 -2.98 -24.69 11.72
CA ILE A 40 -2.30 -25.96 12.01
C ILE A 40 -2.24 -26.25 13.51
N PRO A 41 -1.87 -25.33 14.41
CA PRO A 41 -1.87 -25.60 15.83
C PRO A 41 -3.26 -26.03 16.36
N ALA A 42 -4.33 -25.35 15.94
CA ALA A 42 -5.69 -25.72 16.33
C ALA A 42 -6.04 -27.14 15.85
N ILE A 43 -5.67 -27.50 14.61
CA ILE A 43 -5.87 -28.84 14.03
C ILE A 43 -5.12 -29.90 14.84
N VAL A 44 -3.85 -29.64 15.17
CA VAL A 44 -3.02 -30.55 16.00
C VAL A 44 -3.62 -30.76 17.38
N PHE A 45 -4.17 -29.68 18.01
CA PHE A 45 -4.80 -29.81 19.32
C PHE A 45 -6.12 -30.57 19.27
N VAL A 46 -6.96 -30.43 18.24
CA VAL A 46 -8.15 -31.29 18.06
C VAL A 46 -7.73 -32.77 17.94
N TYR A 47 -6.66 -33.05 17.15
CA TYR A 47 -6.13 -34.40 17.04
C TYR A 47 -5.63 -34.92 18.39
N TYR A 48 -4.85 -34.13 19.15
CA TYR A 48 -4.30 -34.47 20.46
C TYR A 48 -5.43 -34.78 21.45
N PHE A 49 -6.43 -33.91 21.57
CA PHE A 49 -7.55 -34.07 22.50
C PHE A 49 -8.45 -35.28 22.20
N LYS A 50 -8.52 -35.70 20.93
CA LYS A 50 -9.30 -36.88 20.53
C LYS A 50 -8.54 -38.20 20.77
N LYS A 51 -7.24 -38.24 20.55
CA LYS A 51 -6.47 -39.51 20.55
C LYS A 51 -5.67 -39.75 21.82
N TYR A 52 -5.48 -38.72 22.66
CA TYR A 52 -4.65 -38.83 23.85
C TYR A 52 -5.32 -38.24 25.08
N GLU A 53 -4.96 -38.74 26.27
CA GLU A 53 -5.37 -38.16 27.55
C GLU A 53 -4.64 -36.81 27.77
N VAL A 54 -5.38 -35.82 28.27
CA VAL A 54 -4.85 -34.47 28.47
C VAL A 54 -3.94 -34.43 29.66
N SER A 55 -2.65 -34.09 29.44
CA SER A 55 -1.64 -33.87 30.44
C SER A 55 -0.82 -32.61 30.14
N ARG A 56 -0.13 -32.05 31.17
CA ARG A 56 0.75 -30.88 30.98
C ARG A 56 1.84 -31.15 29.94
N ASN A 57 2.49 -32.31 30.02
CA ASN A 57 3.53 -32.69 29.07
C ASN A 57 2.94 -32.91 27.67
N GLY A 58 1.75 -33.53 27.59
CA GLY A 58 1.07 -33.73 26.31
C GLY A 58 0.70 -32.42 25.60
N ILE A 59 0.27 -31.39 26.36
CA ILE A 59 0.03 -30.04 25.79
C ILE A 59 1.31 -29.44 25.24
N LEU A 60 2.44 -29.53 25.97
CA LEU A 60 3.73 -29.03 25.49
C LEU A 60 4.20 -29.77 24.24
N VAL A 61 4.04 -31.09 24.20
CA VAL A 61 4.38 -31.90 23.01
C VAL A 61 3.48 -31.54 21.82
N ALA A 62 2.17 -31.36 22.02
CA ALA A 62 1.26 -30.94 20.95
C ALA A 62 1.63 -29.54 20.42
N LEU A 63 1.99 -28.60 21.31
CA LEU A 63 2.45 -27.29 20.93
C LEU A 63 3.77 -27.36 20.12
N ALA A 64 4.76 -28.10 20.62
CA ALA A 64 6.02 -28.31 19.93
C ALA A 64 5.81 -28.96 18.56
N THR A 65 4.96 -29.99 18.47
CA THR A 65 4.60 -30.65 17.20
C THR A 65 3.96 -29.65 16.22
N SER A 66 3.06 -28.77 16.70
CA SER A 66 2.44 -27.72 15.88
C SER A 66 3.48 -26.77 15.29
N VAL A 67 4.42 -26.31 16.12
CA VAL A 67 5.51 -25.42 15.70
C VAL A 67 6.43 -26.12 14.69
N ILE A 68 6.76 -27.39 14.94
CA ILE A 68 7.61 -28.18 14.01
C ILE A 68 6.93 -28.37 12.66
N ILE A 69 5.63 -28.74 12.64
CA ILE A 69 4.88 -28.88 11.38
C ILE A 69 4.83 -27.55 10.63
N LEU A 70 4.53 -26.48 11.34
CA LEU A 70 4.51 -25.13 10.75
C LEU A 70 5.87 -24.74 10.17
N ALA A 71 6.96 -24.99 10.92
CA ALA A 71 8.33 -24.72 10.46
C ALA A 71 8.71 -25.56 9.24
N ILE A 72 8.36 -26.88 9.21
CA ILE A 72 8.58 -27.73 8.05
C ILE A 72 7.88 -27.19 6.82
N ILE A 73 6.64 -26.73 6.95
CA ILE A 73 5.90 -26.18 5.80
C ILE A 73 6.48 -24.83 5.39
N MET A 74 6.70 -23.90 6.33
CA MET A 74 7.14 -22.54 6.06
C MET A 74 8.57 -22.45 5.50
N TYR A 75 9.47 -23.29 5.97
CA TYR A 75 10.88 -23.23 5.60
C TYR A 75 11.35 -24.43 4.77
N GLY A 76 10.80 -25.63 5.03
CA GLY A 76 11.19 -26.86 4.35
C GLY A 76 10.45 -27.06 3.02
N ILE A 77 9.12 -26.90 3.02
CA ILE A 77 8.33 -27.13 1.79
C ILE A 77 8.34 -25.89 0.89
N ILE A 78 7.90 -24.72 1.41
CA ILE A 78 7.69 -23.55 0.56
C ILE A 78 9.01 -23.09 -0.11
N PRO A 79 10.01 -22.54 0.59
CA PRO A 79 11.27 -22.16 -0.06
C PRO A 79 12.25 -23.32 -0.17
N GLY A 80 12.25 -24.28 0.78
CA GLY A 80 13.23 -25.36 0.83
C GLY A 80 13.16 -26.29 -0.37
N PHE A 81 11.97 -26.64 -0.85
CA PHE A 81 11.78 -27.45 -2.05
C PHE A 81 12.41 -26.78 -3.28
N VAL A 82 12.19 -25.50 -3.47
CA VAL A 82 12.73 -24.73 -4.59
C VAL A 82 14.25 -24.50 -4.43
N THR A 83 14.73 -24.30 -3.20
CA THR A 83 16.15 -24.14 -2.92
C THR A 83 16.94 -25.42 -3.28
N ILE A 84 16.45 -26.60 -2.91
CA ILE A 84 17.11 -27.86 -3.28
C ILE A 84 17.05 -28.04 -4.79
N GLY A 85 15.92 -27.75 -5.43
CA GLY A 85 15.79 -27.76 -6.88
C GLY A 85 16.80 -26.84 -7.58
N SER A 86 17.08 -25.65 -7.01
CA SER A 86 18.08 -24.74 -7.58
C SER A 86 19.52 -25.27 -7.48
N TRP A 87 19.85 -26.07 -6.46
CA TRP A 87 21.16 -26.72 -6.38
C TRP A 87 21.32 -27.78 -7.47
N PHE A 88 20.28 -28.58 -7.73
CA PHE A 88 20.28 -29.52 -8.86
C PHE A 88 20.39 -28.78 -10.18
N GLU A 89 19.70 -27.65 -10.33
CA GLU A 89 19.77 -26.81 -11.52
C GLU A 89 21.19 -26.32 -11.80
N LEU A 90 21.89 -25.78 -10.80
CA LEU A 90 23.29 -25.37 -10.92
C LEU A 90 24.20 -26.51 -11.28
N LEU A 91 24.03 -27.69 -10.65
CA LEU A 91 24.85 -28.87 -10.95
C LEU A 91 24.66 -29.33 -12.40
N PHE A 92 23.43 -29.39 -12.88
CA PHE A 92 23.13 -29.91 -14.21
C PHE A 92 23.52 -28.93 -15.32
N VAL A 93 23.24 -27.67 -15.13
CA VAL A 93 23.53 -26.62 -16.13
C VAL A 93 24.99 -26.25 -16.11
N ASN A 94 25.55 -25.81 -14.96
CA ASN A 94 26.91 -25.29 -14.92
C ASN A 94 28.00 -26.36 -14.91
N SER A 95 27.77 -27.56 -14.29
CA SER A 95 28.80 -28.57 -14.19
C SER A 95 28.69 -29.61 -15.32
N PHE A 96 27.47 -29.96 -15.77
CA PHE A 96 27.27 -30.93 -16.83
C PHE A 96 27.00 -30.32 -18.21
N GLY A 97 26.84 -28.99 -18.31
CA GLY A 97 26.60 -28.29 -19.56
C GLY A 97 25.24 -28.61 -20.21
N LEU A 98 24.24 -29.02 -19.40
CA LEU A 98 22.91 -29.37 -19.87
C LEU A 98 22.02 -28.10 -20.00
N PRO A 99 20.96 -28.16 -20.81
CA PRO A 99 20.06 -27.02 -20.98
C PRO A 99 19.42 -26.56 -19.66
N TYR A 100 19.05 -25.29 -19.60
CA TYR A 100 18.25 -24.74 -18.48
C TYR A 100 17.04 -25.62 -18.18
N HIS A 101 16.67 -25.70 -16.89
CA HIS A 101 15.59 -26.48 -16.30
C HIS A 101 15.82 -28.01 -16.24
N SER A 102 16.92 -28.53 -16.75
CA SER A 102 17.24 -29.97 -16.73
C SER A 102 17.42 -30.50 -15.30
N GLY A 103 18.07 -29.73 -14.42
CA GLY A 103 18.27 -30.10 -13.01
C GLY A 103 16.98 -30.14 -12.22
N ILE A 104 16.08 -29.18 -12.44
CA ILE A 104 14.77 -29.15 -11.80
C ILE A 104 13.90 -30.33 -12.21
N LEU A 105 13.88 -30.65 -13.51
CA LEU A 105 13.13 -31.78 -14.02
C LEU A 105 13.62 -33.10 -13.41
N PHE A 106 14.94 -33.30 -13.32
CA PHE A 106 15.53 -34.48 -12.66
C PHE A 106 15.13 -34.52 -11.18
N TYR A 107 15.23 -33.40 -10.43
CA TYR A 107 14.88 -33.32 -9.03
C TYR A 107 13.41 -33.67 -8.76
N VAL A 108 12.48 -33.13 -9.55
CA VAL A 108 11.05 -33.45 -9.46
C VAL A 108 10.80 -34.94 -9.75
N ALA A 109 11.41 -35.49 -10.79
CA ALA A 109 11.29 -36.90 -11.11
C ALA A 109 11.85 -37.81 -9.99
N ALA A 110 12.97 -37.44 -9.39
CA ALA A 110 13.55 -38.17 -8.27
C ALA A 110 12.63 -38.16 -7.01
N ILE A 111 12.01 -37.02 -6.70
CA ILE A 111 11.04 -36.92 -5.59
C ILE A 111 9.79 -37.76 -5.86
N ILE A 112 9.22 -37.68 -7.06
CA ILE A 112 8.04 -38.50 -7.42
C ILE A 112 8.38 -39.99 -7.27
N THR A 113 9.55 -40.42 -7.75
CA THR A 113 10.02 -41.79 -7.63
C THR A 113 10.19 -42.18 -6.16
N ALA A 114 10.83 -41.33 -5.34
CA ALA A 114 11.03 -41.59 -3.91
C ALA A 114 9.68 -41.71 -3.16
N ILE A 115 8.70 -40.88 -3.48
CA ILE A 115 7.35 -40.96 -2.93
C ILE A 115 6.65 -42.27 -3.30
N ILE A 116 6.68 -42.66 -4.59
CA ILE A 116 6.05 -43.89 -5.06
C ILE A 116 6.67 -45.10 -4.34
N LEU A 117 8.00 -45.20 -4.32
CA LEU A 117 8.72 -46.30 -3.64
C LEU A 117 8.45 -46.30 -2.13
N GLY A 118 8.39 -45.14 -1.49
CA GLY A 118 8.07 -44.96 -0.08
C GLY A 118 6.64 -45.42 0.26
N ILE A 119 5.65 -45.07 -0.55
CA ILE A 119 4.26 -45.51 -0.39
C ILE A 119 4.18 -47.03 -0.56
N GLN A 120 4.79 -47.58 -1.62
CA GLN A 120 4.83 -49.03 -1.84
C GLN A 120 5.48 -49.78 -0.65
N TYR A 121 6.59 -49.27 -0.14
CA TYR A 121 7.28 -49.84 1.00
C TYR A 121 6.43 -49.81 2.26
N THR A 122 5.78 -48.68 2.57
CA THR A 122 4.96 -48.51 3.75
C THR A 122 3.68 -49.37 3.72
N VAL A 123 3.06 -49.51 2.56
CA VAL A 123 1.92 -50.41 2.33
C VAL A 123 2.34 -51.89 2.50
N LYS A 124 3.42 -52.31 1.80
CA LYS A 124 3.91 -53.72 1.86
C LYS A 124 4.29 -54.14 3.29
N ASN A 125 4.81 -53.23 4.11
CA ASN A 125 5.23 -53.51 5.48
C ASN A 125 4.21 -53.12 6.55
N ASN A 126 2.95 -52.82 6.20
CA ASN A 126 1.86 -52.41 7.10
C ASN A 126 2.22 -51.25 8.04
N LYS A 127 3.04 -50.29 7.61
CA LYS A 127 3.46 -49.14 8.39
C LYS A 127 2.43 -47.99 8.27
N VAL A 128 1.25 -48.16 8.87
CA VAL A 128 0.09 -47.25 8.70
C VAL A 128 0.43 -45.81 9.01
N LEU A 129 1.13 -45.53 10.12
CA LEU A 129 1.50 -44.13 10.49
C LEU A 129 2.36 -43.47 9.41
N TRP A 130 3.46 -44.15 9.02
CA TRP A 130 4.37 -43.62 8.00
C TRP A 130 3.72 -43.50 6.63
N ASN A 131 2.79 -44.42 6.30
CA ASN A 131 2.00 -44.32 5.09
C ASN A 131 1.10 -43.07 5.12
N THR A 132 0.38 -42.82 6.22
CA THR A 132 -0.47 -41.61 6.35
C THR A 132 0.35 -40.32 6.28
N VAL A 133 1.52 -40.26 6.91
CA VAL A 133 2.43 -39.11 6.85
C VAL A 133 2.90 -38.89 5.40
N LEU A 134 3.34 -39.95 4.72
CA LEU A 134 3.87 -39.85 3.36
C LEU A 134 2.78 -39.47 2.34
N VAL A 135 1.59 -40.05 2.46
CA VAL A 135 0.44 -39.67 1.62
C VAL A 135 -0.02 -38.24 1.92
N GLY A 136 -0.01 -37.83 3.20
CA GLY A 136 -0.28 -36.45 3.60
C GLY A 136 0.73 -35.46 3.02
N LEU A 137 2.03 -35.74 3.10
CA LEU A 137 3.08 -34.95 2.46
C LEU A 137 2.87 -34.86 0.93
N THR A 138 2.55 -35.98 0.30
CA THR A 138 2.22 -36.04 -1.13
C THR A 138 1.04 -35.12 -1.45
N ALA A 139 -0.01 -35.17 -0.65
CA ALA A 139 -1.19 -34.32 -0.82
C ALA A 139 -0.85 -32.83 -0.69
N ILE A 140 0.02 -32.43 0.29
CA ILE A 140 0.52 -31.06 0.41
C ILE A 140 1.31 -30.67 -0.86
N LEU A 141 2.22 -31.51 -1.34
CA LEU A 141 3.01 -31.23 -2.54
C LEU A 141 2.16 -31.11 -3.81
N ILE A 142 1.11 -31.95 -3.95
CA ILE A 142 0.15 -31.82 -5.05
C ILE A 142 -0.58 -30.48 -4.98
N GLY A 143 -1.08 -30.07 -3.80
CA GLY A 143 -1.69 -28.75 -3.63
C GLY A 143 -0.69 -27.61 -3.92
N TYR A 144 0.51 -27.71 -3.39
CA TYR A 144 1.58 -26.72 -3.61
C TYR A 144 2.07 -26.66 -5.07
N SER A 145 1.94 -27.74 -5.85
CA SER A 145 2.32 -27.75 -7.27
C SER A 145 1.56 -26.73 -8.12
N SER A 146 0.47 -26.14 -7.61
CA SER A 146 -0.19 -25.01 -8.24
C SER A 146 0.75 -23.83 -8.54
N PHE A 147 1.84 -23.65 -7.77
CA PHE A 147 2.90 -22.68 -8.06
C PHE A 147 3.65 -22.96 -9.38
N ALA A 148 3.64 -24.17 -9.90
CA ALA A 148 4.23 -24.46 -11.21
C ALA A 148 3.54 -23.69 -12.34
N LEU A 149 2.25 -23.35 -12.18
CA LEU A 149 1.52 -22.52 -13.14
C LEU A 149 2.12 -21.11 -13.25
N ILE A 150 2.65 -20.57 -12.17
CA ILE A 150 3.30 -19.25 -12.16
C ILE A 150 4.54 -19.29 -13.06
N ILE A 151 5.40 -20.30 -12.89
CA ILE A 151 6.62 -20.48 -13.71
C ILE A 151 6.27 -20.63 -15.19
N ILE A 152 5.29 -21.49 -15.49
CA ILE A 152 4.88 -21.78 -16.88
C ILE A 152 4.32 -20.51 -17.54
N ARG A 153 3.49 -19.74 -16.82
CA ARG A 153 2.92 -18.51 -17.34
C ARG A 153 3.97 -17.40 -17.49
N SER A 154 4.88 -17.25 -16.52
CA SER A 154 5.99 -16.30 -16.60
C SER A 154 6.94 -16.62 -17.77
N ALA A 155 7.24 -17.90 -18.01
CA ALA A 155 8.05 -18.31 -19.16
C ALA A 155 7.43 -17.94 -20.52
N ALA A 156 6.10 -17.78 -20.59
CA ALA A 156 5.38 -17.31 -21.79
C ALA A 156 5.47 -15.79 -22.00
N LYS A 157 6.13 -15.03 -21.09
CA LYS A 157 6.33 -13.59 -21.16
C LYS A 157 5.04 -12.80 -21.40
N PRO A 158 4.02 -12.94 -20.54
CA PRO A 158 2.77 -12.18 -20.68
C PRO A 158 3.04 -10.66 -20.51
N PRO A 159 2.15 -9.78 -20.98
CA PRO A 159 2.28 -8.32 -20.80
C PRO A 159 2.46 -7.86 -19.36
N MET A 160 1.91 -8.62 -18.40
CA MET A 160 2.11 -8.45 -16.95
C MET A 160 2.77 -9.70 -16.37
N ASP A 161 4.05 -9.60 -16.04
CA ASP A 161 4.87 -10.68 -15.45
C ASP A 161 5.63 -10.15 -14.23
N GLN A 162 4.92 -9.91 -13.13
CA GLN A 162 5.50 -9.30 -11.93
C GLN A 162 6.59 -10.17 -11.31
N ASN A 163 7.78 -9.60 -11.14
CA ASN A 163 9.02 -10.25 -10.68
C ASN A 163 9.57 -11.35 -11.59
N SER A 164 8.96 -11.61 -12.74
CA SER A 164 9.37 -12.61 -13.74
C SER A 164 9.90 -13.93 -13.13
N PRO A 165 9.06 -14.68 -12.35
CA PRO A 165 9.48 -15.91 -11.67
C PRO A 165 9.57 -17.11 -12.63
N ASN A 166 10.35 -16.97 -13.70
CA ASN A 166 10.47 -17.93 -14.79
C ASN A 166 11.54 -19.03 -14.58
N ASN A 167 12.29 -18.96 -13.49
CA ASN A 167 13.30 -19.96 -13.12
C ASN A 167 13.34 -20.16 -11.60
N ALA A 168 14.13 -21.13 -11.10
CA ALA A 168 14.18 -21.47 -9.68
C ALA A 168 14.66 -20.31 -8.79
N PHE A 169 15.59 -19.49 -9.26
CA PHE A 169 16.18 -18.41 -8.46
C PHE A 169 15.21 -17.24 -8.32
N THR A 170 14.58 -16.82 -9.42
CA THR A 170 13.57 -15.76 -9.41
C THR A 170 12.30 -16.20 -8.68
N LEU A 171 11.90 -17.49 -8.83
CA LEU A 171 10.81 -18.05 -8.03
C LEU A 171 11.14 -18.05 -6.53
N LEU A 172 12.37 -18.40 -6.14
CA LEU A 172 12.79 -18.40 -4.74
C LEU A 172 12.73 -16.97 -4.15
N SER A 173 13.18 -15.96 -4.89
CA SER A 173 13.07 -14.55 -4.51
C SER A 173 11.61 -14.12 -4.34
N TYR A 174 10.73 -14.53 -5.26
CA TYR A 174 9.30 -14.29 -5.19
C TYR A 174 8.65 -14.94 -3.94
N LEU A 175 8.97 -16.24 -3.66
CA LEU A 175 8.44 -16.96 -2.50
C LEU A 175 8.93 -16.39 -1.17
N ASN A 176 10.16 -15.93 -1.11
CA ASN A 176 10.74 -15.27 0.05
C ASN A 176 10.23 -13.83 0.23
N ARG A 177 9.46 -13.30 -0.73
CA ARG A 177 8.90 -11.93 -0.70
C ARG A 177 9.98 -10.87 -0.52
N GLU A 178 11.13 -11.04 -1.16
CA GLU A 178 12.32 -10.22 -0.97
C GLU A 178 12.12 -8.74 -1.33
N GLN A 179 11.20 -8.45 -2.25
CA GLN A 179 10.83 -7.08 -2.62
C GLN A 179 10.27 -6.23 -1.47
N TYR A 180 9.80 -6.86 -0.38
CA TYR A 180 9.23 -6.14 0.77
C TYR A 180 10.25 -5.84 1.87
N GLY A 181 11.51 -6.22 1.68
CA GLY A 181 12.58 -6.04 2.65
C GLY A 181 12.46 -6.94 3.90
N GLU A 182 13.45 -6.84 4.77
CA GLU A 182 13.50 -7.59 6.02
C GLU A 182 13.07 -6.71 7.20
N ARG A 183 12.42 -7.34 8.19
CA ARG A 183 12.00 -6.70 9.45
C ARG A 183 12.63 -7.46 10.62
N PRO A 184 13.25 -6.77 11.59
CA PRO A 184 13.80 -7.44 12.75
C PRO A 184 12.69 -7.92 13.66
N LEU A 185 12.63 -9.23 13.97
CA LEU A 185 11.59 -9.81 14.82
C LEU A 185 12.09 -10.09 16.26
N LEU A 186 13.23 -10.77 16.40
CA LEU A 186 13.75 -11.20 17.68
C LEU A 186 14.95 -10.37 18.15
N HIS A 187 15.82 -9.99 17.22
CA HIS A 187 17.02 -9.18 17.51
C HIS A 187 17.30 -8.28 16.31
N GLY A 188 17.67 -7.03 16.55
CA GLY A 188 17.97 -6.08 15.47
C GLY A 188 18.03 -4.63 15.93
N GLN A 189 18.01 -3.73 14.95
CA GLN A 189 18.18 -2.29 15.14
C GLN A 189 16.91 -1.60 15.67
N TYR A 190 17.11 -0.45 16.31
CA TYR A 190 16.14 0.62 16.44
C TYR A 190 16.24 1.61 15.27
N TYR A 191 15.26 2.50 15.13
CA TYR A 191 15.15 3.50 14.05
C TYR A 191 16.36 4.43 13.94
N ASN A 192 17.11 4.63 15.01
CA ASN A 192 18.27 5.52 15.08
C ASN A 192 19.59 4.78 15.32
N THR A 193 19.61 3.45 15.05
CA THR A 193 20.84 2.65 15.17
C THR A 193 21.81 2.99 14.03
N PRO A 194 23.03 3.44 14.30
CA PRO A 194 24.02 3.72 13.29
C PRO A 194 24.55 2.44 12.63
N LEU A 195 25.07 2.60 11.42
CA LEU A 195 25.79 1.52 10.75
C LEU A 195 27.14 1.28 11.43
N ASN A 196 27.63 0.04 11.38
CA ASN A 196 28.95 -0.31 11.87
C ASN A 196 30.03 0.47 11.07
N PRO A 197 30.90 1.27 11.70
CA PRO A 197 31.86 2.09 11.00
C PRO A 197 32.96 1.29 10.29
N GLU A 198 33.27 0.06 10.74
CA GLU A 198 34.30 -0.80 10.12
C GLU A 198 33.77 -1.54 8.89
N GLN A 199 32.50 -2.00 8.94
CA GLN A 199 31.86 -2.73 7.84
C GLN A 199 30.38 -2.36 7.78
N ARG A 200 30.05 -1.41 6.93
CA ARG A 200 28.68 -0.83 6.81
C ARG A 200 27.65 -1.79 6.24
N TYR A 201 28.09 -2.67 5.35
CA TYR A 201 27.24 -3.60 4.63
C TYR A 201 27.83 -5.01 4.69
N ILE A 202 26.96 -6.01 4.76
CA ILE A 202 27.33 -7.42 4.74
C ILE A 202 26.80 -8.01 3.43
N GLU A 203 27.69 -8.67 2.70
CA GLU A 203 27.31 -9.48 1.54
C GLU A 203 26.56 -10.72 1.99
N GLY A 204 25.46 -11.00 1.29
CA GLY A 204 24.60 -12.14 1.54
C GLY A 204 24.68 -13.20 0.43
N LYS A 205 23.54 -13.80 0.11
CA LYS A 205 23.44 -14.86 -0.92
C LYS A 205 23.74 -14.31 -2.30
N PRO A 206 24.37 -15.09 -3.20
CA PRO A 206 24.62 -14.71 -4.58
C PRO A 206 23.32 -14.58 -5.37
N ILE A 207 23.31 -13.66 -6.32
CA ILE A 207 22.24 -13.45 -7.30
C ILE A 207 22.72 -14.06 -8.62
N TYR A 208 21.93 -14.99 -9.16
CA TYR A 208 22.25 -15.70 -10.38
C TYR A 208 21.47 -15.13 -11.57
N SER A 209 22.14 -14.92 -12.69
CA SER A 209 21.54 -14.55 -13.97
C SER A 209 21.87 -15.60 -15.04
N GLN A 210 20.92 -15.84 -15.94
CA GLN A 210 21.12 -16.72 -17.11
C GLN A 210 21.90 -15.96 -18.18
N ILE A 211 23.12 -16.40 -18.48
CA ILE A 211 24.02 -15.79 -19.47
C ILE A 211 24.72 -16.92 -20.24
N ASP A 212 24.64 -16.89 -21.57
CA ASP A 212 25.33 -17.78 -22.50
C ASP A 212 25.22 -19.28 -22.18
N GLY A 213 24.07 -19.71 -21.67
CA GLY A 213 23.80 -21.13 -21.37
C GLY A 213 24.14 -21.57 -19.95
N GLU A 214 24.68 -20.67 -19.10
CA GLU A 214 25.08 -20.93 -17.73
C GLU A 214 24.40 -19.97 -16.76
N TYR A 215 24.41 -20.30 -15.46
CA TYR A 215 24.03 -19.39 -14.36
C TYR A 215 25.28 -18.74 -13.79
N LEU A 216 25.47 -17.46 -14.06
CA LEU A 216 26.59 -16.69 -13.50
C LEU A 216 26.15 -15.87 -12.28
N VAL A 217 27.02 -15.77 -11.29
CA VAL A 217 26.84 -14.84 -10.16
C VAL A 217 27.08 -13.44 -10.67
N THR A 218 26.05 -12.61 -10.69
CA THR A 218 26.12 -11.24 -11.21
C THR A 218 26.14 -10.19 -10.10
N ASP A 219 25.71 -10.56 -8.91
CA ASP A 219 25.68 -9.68 -7.74
C ASP A 219 25.52 -10.52 -6.46
N HIS A 220 25.64 -9.88 -5.30
CA HIS A 220 25.30 -10.44 -4.00
C HIS A 220 24.25 -9.57 -3.32
N LYS A 221 23.34 -10.19 -2.56
CA LYS A 221 22.41 -9.46 -1.73
C LYS A 221 23.19 -8.71 -0.67
N VAL A 222 22.94 -7.41 -0.54
CA VAL A 222 23.62 -6.58 0.45
C VAL A 222 22.60 -6.18 1.51
N ARG A 223 23.01 -6.26 2.78
CA ARG A 223 22.18 -5.80 3.90
C ARG A 223 22.97 -4.84 4.79
N PRO A 224 22.31 -3.83 5.40
CA PRO A 224 22.96 -2.92 6.33
C PRO A 224 23.51 -3.68 7.53
N ASN A 225 24.72 -3.36 7.93
CA ASN A 225 25.35 -3.86 9.16
C ASN A 225 25.26 -2.78 10.24
N TYR A 226 24.32 -2.94 11.14
CA TYR A 226 24.13 -2.01 12.25
C TYR A 226 25.09 -2.29 13.40
N ASP A 227 25.51 -1.25 14.13
CA ASP A 227 26.40 -1.37 15.30
C ASP A 227 25.70 -2.18 16.41
N ASP A 228 26.35 -3.26 16.85
CA ASP A 228 25.80 -4.20 17.84
C ASP A 228 25.47 -3.54 19.20
N LYS A 229 26.19 -2.47 19.57
CA LYS A 229 25.94 -1.72 20.82
C LYS A 229 24.54 -1.10 20.85
N PHE A 230 23.97 -0.82 19.68
CA PHE A 230 22.66 -0.19 19.54
C PHE A 230 21.53 -1.17 19.21
N LYS A 231 21.85 -2.43 18.87
CA LYS A 231 20.84 -3.47 18.65
C LYS A 231 20.11 -3.82 19.95
N ALA A 232 18.93 -4.38 19.82
CA ALA A 232 18.07 -4.76 20.94
C ALA A 232 17.36 -6.10 20.70
N LEU A 233 16.92 -6.72 21.79
CA LEU A 233 16.00 -7.85 21.76
C LEU A 233 14.58 -7.33 21.45
N PHE A 234 13.87 -8.05 20.58
CA PHE A 234 12.47 -7.78 20.24
C PHE A 234 12.22 -6.31 19.79
N PRO A 235 12.99 -5.76 18.84
CA PRO A 235 12.85 -4.37 18.46
C PRO A 235 11.52 -4.12 17.72
N ARG A 236 10.79 -3.12 18.21
CA ARG A 236 9.48 -2.72 17.63
C ARG A 236 9.56 -1.38 16.91
N MET A 237 10.50 -0.53 17.29
CA MET A 237 10.74 0.80 16.72
C MET A 237 11.96 0.76 15.78
N TRP A 238 11.84 0.11 14.63
CA TRP A 238 12.98 -0.29 13.80
C TRP A 238 13.12 0.47 12.48
N SER A 239 12.05 1.11 11.97
CA SER A 239 12.02 1.67 10.63
C SER A 239 12.79 2.99 10.53
N THR A 240 13.65 3.07 9.53
CA THR A 240 14.42 4.27 9.13
C THR A 240 13.96 4.84 7.78
N MET A 241 12.80 4.38 7.28
CA MET A 241 12.37 4.70 5.91
C MET A 241 11.96 6.16 5.75
N GLU A 242 11.33 6.75 6.77
CA GLU A 242 10.87 8.13 6.78
C GLU A 242 11.18 8.79 8.13
N ALA A 243 11.46 10.10 8.10
CA ALA A 243 11.75 10.86 9.32
C ALA A 243 10.55 10.90 10.28
N SER A 244 9.33 10.98 9.76
CA SER A 244 8.08 10.96 10.52
C SER A 244 7.92 9.72 11.41
N HIS A 245 8.48 8.57 11.01
CA HIS A 245 8.47 7.37 11.86
C HIS A 245 9.22 7.58 13.18
N ALA A 246 10.29 8.38 13.18
CA ALA A 246 11.04 8.68 14.41
C ALA A 246 10.21 9.49 15.40
N ASP A 247 9.45 10.48 14.91
CA ASP A 247 8.59 11.34 15.74
C ASP A 247 7.48 10.50 16.40
N ASP A 248 6.82 9.64 15.64
CA ASP A 248 5.81 8.72 16.18
C ASP A 248 6.39 7.74 17.21
N TYR A 249 7.59 7.20 16.96
CA TYR A 249 8.24 6.32 17.94
C TYR A 249 8.51 7.05 19.26
N VAL A 250 8.93 8.32 19.17
CA VAL A 250 9.18 9.16 20.36
C VAL A 250 7.85 9.42 21.09
N GLU A 251 6.79 9.74 20.39
CA GLU A 251 5.48 10.01 20.98
C GLU A 251 4.86 8.77 21.62
N TRP A 252 4.62 7.70 20.85
CA TRP A 252 3.99 6.48 21.35
C TRP A 252 4.83 5.73 22.37
N GLY A 253 6.16 5.73 22.23
CA GLY A 253 7.10 5.11 23.15
C GLY A 253 7.41 5.97 24.37
N GLN A 254 7.13 7.28 24.33
CA GLN A 254 7.52 8.29 25.32
C GLN A 254 9.03 8.20 25.62
N ILE A 255 9.84 8.27 24.54
CA ILE A 255 11.26 7.96 24.59
C ILE A 255 12.03 9.07 25.32
N LYS A 256 12.76 8.69 26.37
CA LYS A 256 13.81 9.48 27.03
C LYS A 256 15.18 8.86 26.75
N GLY A 257 15.22 7.55 26.60
CA GLY A 257 16.34 6.73 26.16
C GLY A 257 17.61 6.81 27.00
N THR A 258 18.62 6.08 26.56
CA THR A 258 19.98 6.12 27.11
C THR A 258 20.89 6.82 26.12
N ARG A 259 21.64 7.83 26.58
CA ARG A 259 22.59 8.58 25.75
C ARG A 259 23.87 7.77 25.59
N ILE A 260 24.25 7.44 24.36
CA ILE A 260 25.44 6.66 24.02
C ILE A 260 26.28 7.48 23.02
N GLN A 261 27.58 7.59 23.29
CA GLN A 261 28.52 8.23 22.39
C GLN A 261 28.86 7.29 21.23
N HIS A 262 28.74 7.80 20.00
CA HIS A 262 29.08 7.10 18.77
C HIS A 262 30.01 7.97 17.90
N ARG A 263 30.96 7.36 17.22
CA ARG A 263 31.83 8.04 16.28
C ARG A 263 31.22 7.95 14.89
N ASN A 264 30.82 9.10 14.33
CA ASN A 264 30.22 9.17 13.01
C ASN A 264 31.26 8.95 11.88
N GLU A 265 30.80 8.93 10.64
CA GLU A 265 31.63 8.71 9.45
C GLU A 265 32.72 9.76 9.27
N ARG A 266 32.53 10.95 9.79
CA ARG A 266 33.50 12.06 9.73
C ARG A 266 34.52 11.97 10.87
N GLY A 267 34.40 10.96 11.73
CA GLY A 267 35.27 10.79 12.90
C GLY A 267 34.87 11.64 14.12
N GLU A 268 33.74 12.36 14.03
CA GLU A 268 33.22 13.20 15.11
C GLU A 268 32.42 12.37 16.10
N MET A 269 32.44 12.78 17.37
CA MET A 269 31.67 12.12 18.41
C MET A 269 30.26 12.73 18.46
N GLU A 270 29.24 11.92 18.22
CA GLU A 270 27.83 12.31 18.35
C GLU A 270 27.15 11.54 19.47
N THR A 271 26.12 12.12 20.07
CA THR A 271 25.32 11.48 21.11
C THR A 271 24.02 10.94 20.52
N ILE A 272 23.88 9.62 20.51
CA ILE A 272 22.67 8.96 20.07
C ILE A 272 21.83 8.54 21.30
N VAL A 273 20.53 8.83 21.25
CA VAL A 273 19.59 8.44 22.30
C VAL A 273 19.00 7.08 21.96
N LYS A 274 19.57 6.01 22.53
CA LYS A 274 19.08 4.64 22.34
C LYS A 274 17.82 4.42 23.17
N PRO A 275 16.68 3.99 22.58
CA PRO A 275 15.49 3.60 23.35
C PRO A 275 15.78 2.47 24.34
N THR A 276 15.16 2.53 25.52
CA THR A 276 15.22 1.46 26.53
C THR A 276 14.25 0.33 26.16
N PHE A 277 14.47 -0.86 26.74
CA PHE A 277 13.56 -1.99 26.54
C PHE A 277 12.12 -1.68 27.03
N THR A 278 11.99 -0.94 28.14
CA THR A 278 10.67 -0.54 28.69
C THR A 278 9.92 0.38 27.74
N GLU A 279 10.59 1.35 27.12
CA GLU A 279 10.02 2.26 26.12
C GLU A 279 9.62 1.50 24.87
N ASN A 280 10.45 0.56 24.42
CA ASN A 280 10.13 -0.33 23.33
C ASN A 280 8.88 -1.21 23.61
N MET A 281 8.74 -1.72 24.85
CA MET A 281 7.53 -2.43 25.25
C MET A 281 6.32 -1.51 25.38
N ARG A 282 6.50 -0.25 25.82
CA ARG A 282 5.41 0.74 25.82
C ARG A 282 4.89 0.95 24.41
N PHE A 283 5.78 1.16 23.43
CA PHE A 283 5.38 1.26 22.03
C PHE A 283 4.64 0.00 21.55
N PHE A 284 5.16 -1.19 21.87
CA PHE A 284 4.50 -2.45 21.50
C PHE A 284 3.06 -2.54 22.03
N PHE A 285 2.83 -2.22 23.30
CA PHE A 285 1.50 -2.33 23.89
C PHE A 285 0.57 -1.18 23.48
N SER A 286 1.08 0.07 23.42
CA SER A 286 0.25 1.21 23.05
C SER A 286 -0.07 1.22 21.55
N TYR A 287 0.94 1.12 20.69
CA TYR A 287 0.75 1.19 19.25
C TYR A 287 0.36 -0.15 18.63
N HIS A 288 1.21 -1.21 18.77
CA HIS A 288 0.94 -2.46 18.06
C HIS A 288 -0.30 -3.19 18.61
N VAL A 289 -0.39 -3.35 19.94
CA VAL A 289 -1.52 -4.08 20.54
C VAL A 289 -2.75 -3.17 20.65
N GLY A 290 -2.59 -1.96 21.19
CA GLY A 290 -3.70 -1.02 21.42
C GLY A 290 -4.27 -0.46 20.12
N HIS A 291 -3.44 0.27 19.38
CA HIS A 291 -3.90 0.99 18.18
C HIS A 291 -4.09 0.06 16.96
N MET A 292 -3.12 -0.83 16.67
CA MET A 292 -3.14 -1.65 15.44
C MET A 292 -3.88 -2.99 15.59
N TYR A 293 -4.33 -3.39 16.79
CA TYR A 293 -5.10 -4.63 16.96
C TYR A 293 -6.38 -4.43 17.75
N LEU A 294 -6.31 -3.94 19.01
CA LEU A 294 -7.51 -3.82 19.86
C LEU A 294 -8.50 -2.78 19.29
N ARG A 295 -8.02 -1.69 18.70
CA ARG A 295 -8.87 -0.72 18.03
C ARG A 295 -9.65 -1.37 16.88
N TYR A 296 -8.99 -2.17 16.04
CA TYR A 296 -9.64 -2.91 14.95
C TYR A 296 -10.60 -4.00 15.47
N PHE A 297 -10.23 -4.67 16.56
CA PHE A 297 -11.13 -5.63 17.21
C PHE A 297 -12.43 -4.93 17.68
N MET A 298 -12.29 -3.76 18.31
CA MET A 298 -13.44 -2.98 18.76
C MET A 298 -14.28 -2.45 17.57
N TRP A 299 -13.67 -2.10 16.43
CA TRP A 299 -14.43 -1.74 15.22
C TRP A 299 -15.41 -2.83 14.80
N ASN A 300 -14.97 -4.07 14.88
CA ASN A 300 -15.76 -5.22 14.44
C ASN A 300 -16.86 -5.64 15.44
N PHE A 301 -16.68 -5.35 16.74
CA PHE A 301 -17.57 -5.90 17.78
C PHE A 301 -18.21 -4.86 18.69
N VAL A 302 -17.85 -3.59 18.53
CA VAL A 302 -18.45 -2.47 19.30
C VAL A 302 -18.99 -1.39 18.38
N GLY A 303 -18.27 -1.05 17.31
CA GLY A 303 -18.62 -0.09 16.29
C GLY A 303 -17.45 0.83 15.92
N ARG A 304 -17.63 1.66 14.91
CA ARG A 304 -16.59 2.46 14.26
C ARG A 304 -16.99 3.92 14.18
N GLN A 305 -16.06 4.83 14.46
CA GLN A 305 -16.28 6.27 14.42
C GLN A 305 -16.41 6.80 12.98
N ASN A 306 -15.50 6.43 12.11
CA ASN A 306 -15.47 6.73 10.67
C ASN A 306 -14.39 5.88 9.98
N ASP A 307 -14.31 5.96 8.64
CA ASP A 307 -13.34 5.24 7.82
C ASP A 307 -12.03 6.02 7.54
N ILE A 308 -11.88 7.22 8.12
CA ILE A 308 -10.70 8.04 7.94
C ILE A 308 -9.54 7.42 8.73
N GLN A 309 -8.39 7.25 8.06
CA GLN A 309 -7.21 6.65 8.67
C GLN A 309 -6.73 7.45 9.88
N SER A 310 -6.43 6.72 10.97
CA SER A 310 -5.96 7.33 12.21
C SER A 310 -4.49 7.04 12.49
N HIS A 311 -3.77 8.08 12.91
CA HIS A 311 -2.43 7.99 13.49
C HIS A 311 -2.44 8.31 15.00
N GLY A 312 -3.53 7.97 15.69
CA GLY A 312 -3.76 8.32 17.09
C GLY A 312 -4.73 9.49 17.29
N SER A 313 -5.35 9.99 16.20
CA SER A 313 -6.32 11.07 16.23
C SER A 313 -7.56 10.73 17.07
N VAL A 314 -8.05 11.67 17.87
CA VAL A 314 -9.30 11.51 18.63
C VAL A 314 -10.55 11.70 17.79
N ILE A 315 -10.44 12.34 16.63
CA ILE A 315 -11.56 12.66 15.73
C ILE A 315 -11.70 11.67 14.56
N ASN A 316 -10.72 10.80 14.34
CA ASN A 316 -10.72 9.88 13.20
C ASN A 316 -10.35 8.45 13.59
N GLY A 317 -11.03 7.48 12.97
CA GLY A 317 -10.66 6.07 12.97
C GLY A 317 -10.68 5.40 14.35
N ASN A 318 -11.44 5.89 15.32
CA ASN A 318 -11.61 5.25 16.61
C ASN A 318 -12.74 4.21 16.59
N TRP A 319 -12.85 3.41 17.65
CA TRP A 319 -14.06 2.64 17.88
C TRP A 319 -15.13 3.55 18.54
N LEU A 320 -16.38 3.26 18.29
CA LEU A 320 -17.53 3.99 18.78
C LEU A 320 -18.61 3.03 19.23
N SER A 321 -19.08 3.18 20.45
CA SER A 321 -20.04 2.20 21.00
C SER A 321 -21.52 2.56 20.76
N GLY A 322 -21.83 3.82 20.61
CA GLY A 322 -23.19 4.35 20.66
C GLY A 322 -23.71 4.59 22.09
N VAL A 323 -22.89 4.35 23.11
CA VAL A 323 -23.21 4.62 24.53
C VAL A 323 -22.56 5.95 24.90
N ASN A 324 -23.31 7.04 24.87
CA ASN A 324 -22.83 8.40 24.94
C ASN A 324 -21.82 8.66 26.06
N PHE A 325 -22.12 8.28 27.30
CA PHE A 325 -21.21 8.58 28.42
C PHE A 325 -19.83 7.91 28.29
N ILE A 326 -19.72 6.77 27.54
CA ILE A 326 -18.45 6.09 27.26
C ILE A 326 -17.72 6.80 26.13
N ASP A 327 -18.47 7.13 25.08
CA ASP A 327 -17.89 7.73 23.88
C ASP A 327 -17.47 9.17 24.13
N GLU A 328 -18.27 9.97 24.85
CA GLU A 328 -17.95 11.35 25.24
C GLU A 328 -16.71 11.46 26.11
N TRP A 329 -16.57 10.55 27.08
CA TRP A 329 -15.37 10.52 27.93
C TRP A 329 -14.08 10.32 27.13
N ARG A 330 -14.15 9.64 25.99
CA ARG A 330 -12.99 9.29 25.16
C ARG A 330 -12.77 10.23 23.99
N LEU A 331 -13.82 10.64 23.33
CA LEU A 331 -13.79 11.30 22.03
C LEU A 331 -14.32 12.75 22.08
N GLY A 332 -14.84 13.17 23.22
CA GLY A 332 -15.56 14.44 23.39
C GLY A 332 -17.04 14.31 23.05
N SER A 333 -17.76 15.41 23.11
CA SER A 333 -19.20 15.45 22.89
C SER A 333 -19.60 14.75 21.60
N GLN A 334 -20.62 13.90 21.69
CA GLN A 334 -21.22 13.22 20.55
C GLN A 334 -22.49 13.91 20.07
N GLU A 335 -22.84 15.03 20.71
CA GLU A 335 -23.94 15.91 20.31
C GLU A 335 -23.44 17.02 19.38
N ASN A 336 -24.27 17.44 18.44
CA ASN A 336 -23.96 18.50 17.46
C ASN A 336 -22.64 18.29 16.69
N ILE A 337 -22.31 17.05 16.38
CA ILE A 337 -21.12 16.73 15.60
C ILE A 337 -21.28 17.30 14.18
N PRO A 338 -20.24 17.92 13.59
CA PRO A 338 -20.30 18.44 12.23
C PRO A 338 -20.75 17.39 11.21
N GLY A 339 -21.52 17.81 10.21
CA GLY A 339 -22.16 16.93 9.24
C GLY A 339 -21.21 15.93 8.59
N ARG A 340 -19.95 16.30 8.31
CA ARG A 340 -18.96 15.38 7.74
C ARG A 340 -18.64 14.16 8.61
N PHE A 341 -18.76 14.28 9.92
CA PHE A 341 -18.56 13.16 10.85
C PHE A 341 -19.86 12.44 11.15
N ALA A 342 -20.95 13.19 11.34
CA ALA A 342 -22.26 12.60 11.63
C ALA A 342 -22.81 11.76 10.47
N ASN A 343 -22.62 12.22 9.24
CA ASN A 343 -23.13 11.58 8.02
C ASN A 343 -22.12 10.63 7.36
N ASN A 344 -20.99 10.34 8.01
CA ASN A 344 -20.05 9.37 7.47
C ASN A 344 -20.68 7.97 7.50
N LYS A 345 -20.84 7.33 6.34
CA LYS A 345 -21.49 6.01 6.22
C LYS A 345 -20.81 4.91 7.04
N ALA A 346 -19.51 5.04 7.31
CA ALA A 346 -18.78 4.11 8.16
C ALA A 346 -18.83 4.44 9.66
N ARG A 347 -19.76 5.33 10.08
CA ARG A 347 -20.05 5.60 11.48
C ARG A 347 -21.06 4.61 12.00
N ASN A 348 -20.60 3.50 12.53
CA ASN A 348 -21.41 2.34 12.91
C ASN A 348 -21.37 2.13 14.42
N THR A 349 -22.52 1.78 15.05
CA THR A 349 -22.61 1.55 16.49
C THR A 349 -23.35 0.27 16.81
N TYR A 350 -22.76 -0.59 17.65
CA TYR A 350 -23.36 -1.90 17.99
C TYR A 350 -23.65 -2.05 19.48
N TYR A 351 -23.54 -1.00 20.28
CA TYR A 351 -23.91 -0.96 21.71
C TYR A 351 -23.27 -2.10 22.54
N PHE A 352 -22.03 -2.49 22.19
CA PHE A 352 -21.31 -3.64 22.76
C PHE A 352 -22.01 -5.00 22.56
N LEU A 353 -23.14 -5.10 21.87
CA LEU A 353 -23.92 -6.34 21.79
C LEU A 353 -23.14 -7.52 21.21
N PRO A 354 -22.38 -7.38 20.08
CA PRO A 354 -21.55 -8.46 19.57
C PRO A 354 -20.45 -8.88 20.55
N LEU A 355 -19.79 -7.91 21.18
CA LEU A 355 -18.73 -8.17 22.16
C LEU A 355 -19.27 -8.95 23.37
N LEU A 356 -20.39 -8.49 23.94
CA LEU A 356 -21.00 -9.14 25.11
C LEU A 356 -21.48 -10.56 24.79
N LEU A 357 -22.05 -10.77 23.60
CA LEU A 357 -22.46 -12.10 23.16
C LEU A 357 -21.26 -13.06 23.03
N GLY A 358 -20.14 -12.58 22.48
CA GLY A 358 -18.88 -13.34 22.41
C GLY A 358 -18.30 -13.68 23.78
N LEU A 359 -18.26 -12.69 24.70
CA LEU A 359 -17.82 -12.91 26.08
C LEU A 359 -18.71 -13.92 26.81
N LEU A 360 -20.02 -13.85 26.62
CA LEU A 360 -20.97 -14.85 27.14
C LEU A 360 -20.68 -16.25 26.60
N GLY A 361 -20.33 -16.37 25.32
CA GLY A 361 -19.93 -17.64 24.71
C GLY A 361 -18.61 -18.20 25.27
N ILE A 362 -17.62 -17.35 25.54
CA ILE A 362 -16.38 -17.76 26.23
C ILE A 362 -16.72 -18.32 27.63
N PHE A 363 -17.52 -17.59 28.39
CA PHE A 363 -17.93 -18.00 29.74
C PHE A 363 -18.72 -19.31 29.71
N PHE A 364 -19.66 -19.44 28.75
CA PHE A 364 -20.44 -20.65 28.55
C PHE A 364 -19.53 -21.86 28.27
N GLN A 365 -18.62 -21.71 27.29
CA GLN A 365 -17.70 -22.78 26.92
C GLN A 365 -16.78 -23.20 28.08
N TYR A 366 -16.29 -22.24 28.88
CA TYR A 366 -15.45 -22.49 30.03
C TYR A 366 -16.19 -23.36 31.09
N ASN A 367 -17.49 -23.10 31.29
CA ASN A 367 -18.35 -23.81 32.28
C ASN A 367 -18.88 -25.17 31.80
N LYS A 368 -18.64 -25.56 30.54
CA LYS A 368 -19.02 -26.90 30.03
C LYS A 368 -18.05 -28.03 30.43
N GLY A 369 -17.32 -27.86 31.49
CA GLY A 369 -16.43 -28.88 32.06
C GLY A 369 -15.19 -29.14 31.22
N LYS A 370 -14.67 -30.36 31.20
CA LYS A 370 -13.42 -30.71 30.54
C LYS A 370 -13.48 -30.50 29.01
N GLU A 371 -14.59 -30.93 28.38
CA GLU A 371 -14.78 -30.84 26.93
C GLU A 371 -14.93 -29.38 26.49
N GLY A 372 -15.67 -28.57 27.24
CA GLY A 372 -15.77 -27.13 26.97
C GLY A 372 -14.42 -26.44 27.03
N LYS A 373 -13.55 -26.77 28.01
CA LYS A 373 -12.20 -26.24 28.16
C LYS A 373 -11.27 -26.64 27.00
N LYS A 374 -11.40 -27.88 26.48
CA LYS A 374 -10.66 -28.28 25.27
C LYS A 374 -11.05 -27.43 24.05
N GLY A 375 -12.37 -27.26 23.82
CA GLY A 375 -12.87 -26.42 22.76
C GLY A 375 -12.46 -24.95 22.90
N LEU A 376 -12.52 -24.42 24.14
CA LEU A 376 -12.04 -23.06 24.44
C LEU A 376 -10.56 -22.89 24.08
N TRP A 377 -9.70 -23.88 24.43
CA TRP A 377 -8.30 -23.86 24.08
C TRP A 377 -8.07 -23.80 22.57
N VAL A 378 -8.78 -24.61 21.79
CA VAL A 378 -8.67 -24.64 20.32
C VAL A 378 -9.04 -23.29 19.70
N VAL A 379 -10.20 -22.74 20.10
CA VAL A 379 -10.65 -21.44 19.55
C VAL A 379 -9.73 -20.30 20.01
N SER A 380 -9.23 -20.35 21.27
CA SER A 380 -8.25 -19.37 21.77
C SER A 380 -6.94 -19.41 21.01
N LEU A 381 -6.45 -20.59 20.62
CA LEU A 381 -5.26 -20.69 19.76
C LEU A 381 -5.50 -20.05 18.39
N MET A 382 -6.65 -20.31 17.77
CA MET A 382 -7.00 -19.63 16.52
C MET A 382 -7.02 -18.11 16.71
N PHE A 383 -7.71 -17.62 17.73
CA PHE A 383 -7.84 -16.20 18.04
C PHE A 383 -6.47 -15.52 18.25
N ILE A 384 -5.59 -16.13 19.08
CA ILE A 384 -4.29 -15.56 19.42
C ILE A 384 -3.33 -15.63 18.23
N LEU A 385 -3.27 -16.77 17.52
CA LEU A 385 -2.31 -16.95 16.44
C LEU A 385 -2.63 -16.14 15.20
N THR A 386 -3.92 -15.99 14.88
CA THR A 386 -4.34 -15.15 13.75
C THR A 386 -4.56 -13.68 14.13
N GLY A 387 -4.35 -13.30 15.38
CA GLY A 387 -4.40 -11.96 15.92
C GLY A 387 -3.06 -11.48 16.45
N LEU A 388 -2.81 -11.69 17.75
CA LEU A 388 -1.62 -11.18 18.44
C LEU A 388 -0.29 -11.72 17.86
N ALA A 389 -0.25 -12.97 17.41
CA ALA A 389 0.96 -13.49 16.76
C ALA A 389 1.24 -12.80 15.42
N ILE A 390 0.18 -12.42 14.67
CA ILE A 390 0.31 -11.61 13.45
C ILE A 390 0.80 -10.21 13.78
N VAL A 391 0.34 -9.57 14.86
CA VAL A 391 0.87 -8.28 15.33
C VAL A 391 2.38 -8.34 15.52
N VAL A 392 2.86 -9.39 16.21
CA VAL A 392 4.29 -9.60 16.43
C VAL A 392 5.05 -9.84 15.12
N TYR A 393 4.51 -10.69 14.24
CA TYR A 393 5.12 -11.05 12.97
C TYR A 393 5.22 -9.87 12.00
N LEU A 394 4.15 -9.07 11.87
CA LEU A 394 4.11 -7.94 10.95
C LEU A 394 5.04 -6.82 11.38
N ASN A 395 5.25 -6.62 12.71
CA ASN A 395 6.13 -5.57 13.24
C ASN A 395 5.96 -4.24 12.48
N GLN A 396 4.72 -3.76 12.38
CA GLN A 396 4.35 -2.64 11.53
C GLN A 396 4.93 -1.32 12.06
N TYR A 397 5.51 -0.54 11.16
CA TYR A 397 5.95 0.82 11.46
C TYR A 397 4.76 1.80 11.41
N PRO A 398 4.86 3.01 11.99
CA PRO A 398 3.85 4.06 11.87
C PRO A 398 3.62 4.51 10.42
N HIS A 399 2.58 5.31 10.18
CA HIS A 399 2.23 5.84 8.86
C HIS A 399 2.07 4.76 7.77
N GLN A 400 1.35 3.67 8.11
CA GLN A 400 0.96 2.72 7.07
C GLN A 400 0.12 3.45 5.98
N PRO A 401 0.25 3.08 4.70
CA PRO A 401 -0.47 3.78 3.60
C PRO A 401 -2.00 3.64 3.68
N ARG A 402 -2.50 2.73 4.51
CA ARG A 402 -3.93 2.50 4.80
C ARG A 402 -4.08 1.72 6.11
N GLU A 403 -5.31 1.66 6.63
CA GLU A 403 -5.65 0.78 7.76
C GLU A 403 -5.39 -0.71 7.42
N ARG A 404 -4.97 -1.49 8.40
CA ARG A 404 -4.51 -2.88 8.24
C ARG A 404 -5.40 -3.90 8.99
N ASP A 405 -6.64 -3.56 9.27
CA ASP A 405 -7.62 -4.38 9.99
C ASP A 405 -7.81 -5.77 9.38
N TYR A 406 -7.80 -5.87 8.06
CA TYR A 406 -7.92 -7.14 7.32
C TYR A 406 -6.83 -8.17 7.65
N ALA A 407 -5.67 -7.74 8.16
CA ALA A 407 -4.60 -8.66 8.57
C ALA A 407 -5.03 -9.56 9.74
N TYR A 408 -6.04 -9.16 10.51
CA TYR A 408 -6.53 -9.84 11.70
C TYR A 408 -7.89 -10.53 11.51
N ALA A 409 -8.39 -10.62 10.27
CA ALA A 409 -9.67 -11.22 9.94
C ALA A 409 -9.86 -12.64 10.52
N GLY A 410 -8.78 -13.45 10.57
CA GLY A 410 -8.81 -14.79 11.18
C GLY A 410 -9.13 -14.77 12.67
N SER A 411 -8.62 -13.78 13.41
CA SER A 411 -8.90 -13.57 14.83
C SER A 411 -10.37 -13.17 15.05
N PHE A 412 -10.89 -12.28 14.22
CA PHE A 412 -12.28 -11.84 14.28
C PHE A 412 -13.23 -12.99 13.93
N TYR A 413 -12.89 -13.82 12.95
CA TYR A 413 -13.60 -15.07 12.65
C TYR A 413 -13.62 -16.03 13.87
N ALA A 414 -12.50 -16.21 14.55
CA ALA A 414 -12.45 -17.04 15.75
C ALA A 414 -13.34 -16.48 16.87
N PHE A 415 -13.39 -15.15 17.06
CA PHE A 415 -14.29 -14.52 18.02
C PHE A 415 -15.78 -14.75 17.68
N ALA A 416 -16.13 -14.74 16.40
CA ALA A 416 -17.49 -15.01 15.95
C ALA A 416 -17.98 -16.43 16.33
N ILE A 417 -17.08 -17.41 16.47
CA ILE A 417 -17.43 -18.74 17.00
C ILE A 417 -17.97 -18.62 18.42
N TRP A 418 -17.33 -17.81 19.28
CA TRP A 418 -17.81 -17.58 20.63
C TRP A 418 -19.14 -16.82 20.65
N MET A 419 -19.40 -15.91 19.72
CA MET A 419 -20.70 -15.26 19.57
C MET A 419 -21.80 -16.33 19.32
N GLY A 420 -21.55 -17.30 18.43
CA GLY A 420 -22.45 -18.43 18.19
C GLY A 420 -22.68 -19.27 19.44
N LEU A 421 -21.64 -19.51 20.25
CA LEU A 421 -21.75 -20.21 21.55
C LEU A 421 -22.51 -19.40 22.61
N GLY A 422 -22.48 -18.07 22.52
CA GLY A 422 -23.27 -17.15 23.34
C GLY A 422 -24.79 -17.35 23.15
N VAL A 423 -25.22 -17.63 21.91
CA VAL A 423 -26.62 -17.94 21.61
C VAL A 423 -27.07 -19.21 22.36
N LEU A 424 -26.18 -20.23 22.39
CA LEU A 424 -26.47 -21.46 23.15
C LEU A 424 -26.55 -21.20 24.67
N ALA A 425 -25.72 -20.31 25.19
CA ALA A 425 -25.77 -19.90 26.61
C ALA A 425 -27.13 -19.28 26.98
N ILE A 426 -27.64 -18.41 26.12
CA ILE A 426 -28.96 -17.78 26.32
C ILE A 426 -30.03 -18.83 26.24
N SER A 427 -30.01 -19.70 25.22
CA SER A 427 -30.98 -20.78 25.05
C SER A 427 -31.02 -21.71 26.26
N GLU A 428 -29.88 -22.17 26.79
CA GLU A 428 -29.82 -23.03 28.00
C GLU A 428 -30.31 -22.32 29.26
N THR A 429 -30.13 -21.03 29.36
CA THR A 429 -30.67 -20.25 30.47
C THR A 429 -32.18 -20.16 30.40
N LEU A 430 -32.73 -19.92 29.19
CA LEU A 430 -34.17 -19.86 28.96
C LEU A 430 -34.88 -21.22 29.13
N LYS A 431 -34.22 -22.34 28.86
CA LYS A 431 -34.74 -23.68 29.08
C LYS A 431 -35.15 -23.97 30.53
N LYS A 432 -34.65 -23.20 31.50
CA LYS A 432 -35.06 -23.30 32.89
C LYS A 432 -36.53 -22.85 33.12
N TYR A 433 -37.05 -22.05 32.21
CA TYR A 433 -38.33 -21.36 32.30
C TYR A 433 -39.29 -21.69 31.15
N LEU A 434 -38.74 -22.17 30.01
CA LEU A 434 -39.52 -22.40 28.78
C LEU A 434 -39.20 -23.77 28.18
N PRO A 435 -40.12 -24.36 27.39
CA PRO A 435 -39.86 -25.55 26.60
C PRO A 435 -38.62 -25.34 25.69
N GLU A 436 -37.82 -26.38 25.49
CA GLU A 436 -36.55 -26.34 24.78
C GLU A 436 -36.63 -25.68 23.40
N THR A 437 -37.61 -26.07 22.61
CA THR A 437 -37.83 -25.53 21.25
C THR A 437 -38.14 -24.03 21.28
N ILE A 438 -38.97 -23.61 22.25
CA ILE A 438 -39.34 -22.19 22.40
C ILE A 438 -38.13 -21.39 22.89
N ALA A 439 -37.39 -21.90 23.87
CA ALA A 439 -36.18 -21.28 24.38
C ALA A 439 -35.11 -21.08 23.27
N ALA A 440 -34.91 -22.11 22.45
CA ALA A 440 -33.97 -22.03 21.30
C ALA A 440 -34.47 -21.04 20.24
N GLY A 441 -35.76 -21.03 19.94
CA GLY A 441 -36.38 -20.10 18.98
C GLY A 441 -36.24 -18.63 19.43
N ILE A 442 -36.53 -18.33 20.70
CA ILE A 442 -36.44 -16.98 21.26
C ILE A 442 -34.96 -16.55 21.30
N ALA A 443 -34.05 -17.38 21.79
CA ALA A 443 -32.62 -17.07 21.82
C ALA A 443 -32.09 -16.80 20.42
N GLY A 444 -32.39 -17.67 19.45
CA GLY A 444 -31.94 -17.54 18.07
C GLY A 444 -32.50 -16.28 17.41
N LEU A 445 -33.81 -16.03 17.51
CA LEU A 445 -34.43 -14.86 16.88
C LEU A 445 -33.96 -13.54 17.51
N ALA A 446 -33.91 -13.46 18.83
CA ALA A 446 -33.49 -12.26 19.53
C ALA A 446 -32.04 -11.92 19.20
N THR A 447 -31.14 -12.90 19.24
CA THR A 447 -29.72 -12.66 18.93
C THR A 447 -29.49 -12.37 17.44
N LEU A 448 -30.28 -12.99 16.53
CA LEU A 448 -30.23 -12.71 15.09
C LEU A 448 -30.59 -11.24 14.79
N ILE A 449 -31.60 -10.71 15.47
CA ILE A 449 -32.01 -9.31 15.28
C ILE A 449 -31.00 -8.34 15.93
N LEU A 450 -30.62 -8.61 17.19
CA LEU A 450 -29.83 -7.69 18.02
C LEU A 450 -28.33 -7.67 17.68
N VAL A 451 -27.80 -8.67 16.98
CA VAL A 451 -26.38 -8.74 16.65
C VAL A 451 -26.17 -8.75 15.13
N PRO A 452 -26.36 -9.85 14.37
CA PRO A 452 -26.16 -9.79 12.92
C PRO A 452 -27.11 -8.82 12.23
N GLY A 453 -28.36 -8.64 12.77
CA GLY A 453 -29.33 -7.71 12.20
C GLY A 453 -28.88 -6.26 12.29
N ILE A 454 -28.49 -5.80 13.48
CA ILE A 454 -27.97 -4.43 13.67
C ILE A 454 -26.68 -4.26 12.88
N MET A 455 -25.73 -5.19 12.98
CA MET A 455 -24.48 -5.11 12.21
C MET A 455 -24.74 -5.08 10.70
N GLY A 456 -25.72 -5.82 10.20
CA GLY A 456 -26.08 -5.82 8.79
C GLY A 456 -26.65 -4.48 8.34
N ILE A 457 -27.52 -3.87 9.16
CA ILE A 457 -28.13 -2.56 8.84
C ILE A 457 -27.08 -1.45 8.89
N GLU A 458 -26.29 -1.40 9.95
CA GLU A 458 -25.27 -0.36 10.16
C GLU A 458 -24.16 -0.39 9.12
N ASN A 459 -23.78 -1.58 8.58
CA ASN A 459 -22.65 -1.72 7.68
C ASN A 459 -23.04 -1.88 6.21
N TRP A 460 -24.32 -1.95 5.87
CA TRP A 460 -24.72 -2.20 4.48
C TRP A 460 -24.28 -1.10 3.55
N ASP A 461 -24.47 0.14 3.94
CA ASP A 461 -24.22 1.33 3.11
C ASP A 461 -22.73 1.63 2.91
N ASP A 462 -21.87 1.31 3.89
CA ASP A 462 -20.41 1.47 3.77
C ASP A 462 -19.70 0.24 3.19
N HIS A 463 -20.41 -0.87 2.96
CA HIS A 463 -19.92 -2.09 2.29
C HIS A 463 -20.50 -2.31 0.89
N ASP A 464 -21.59 -1.63 0.53
CA ASP A 464 -22.14 -1.70 -0.81
C ASP A 464 -21.17 -1.09 -1.84
N ARG A 465 -20.79 -1.90 -2.83
CA ARG A 465 -19.91 -1.53 -3.94
C ARG A 465 -20.64 -1.52 -5.27
N SER A 466 -21.97 -1.71 -5.26
CA SER A 466 -22.79 -1.64 -6.47
C SER A 466 -22.71 -0.24 -7.10
N GLU A 467 -22.74 -0.17 -8.40
CA GLU A 467 -22.71 1.06 -9.22
C GLU A 467 -21.48 1.97 -8.98
N ARG A 468 -20.50 1.54 -8.19
CA ARG A 468 -19.27 2.27 -7.91
C ARG A 468 -18.18 1.96 -8.95
N TYR A 469 -18.12 2.74 -10.02
CA TYR A 469 -17.15 2.58 -11.10
C TYR A 469 -15.98 3.57 -11.06
N THR A 470 -15.77 4.25 -9.94
CA THR A 470 -14.80 5.34 -9.80
C THR A 470 -13.38 4.88 -10.16
N ALA A 471 -12.91 3.73 -9.68
CA ALA A 471 -11.55 3.24 -9.96
C ALA A 471 -11.36 2.89 -11.44
N ARG A 472 -12.36 2.25 -12.08
CA ARG A 472 -12.35 1.93 -13.50
C ARG A 472 -12.26 3.19 -14.35
N ASP A 473 -13.18 4.13 -14.14
CA ASP A 473 -13.31 5.32 -14.98
C ASP A 473 -12.12 6.27 -14.77
N PHE A 474 -11.65 6.41 -13.53
CA PHE A 474 -10.45 7.18 -13.23
C PHE A 474 -9.21 6.61 -13.94
N GLY A 475 -8.99 5.28 -13.88
CA GLY A 475 -7.93 4.62 -14.63
C GLY A 475 -8.06 4.79 -16.15
N ALA A 476 -9.28 4.66 -16.69
CA ALA A 476 -9.56 4.89 -18.10
C ALA A 476 -9.26 6.33 -18.53
N ASN A 477 -9.55 7.32 -17.68
CA ASN A 477 -9.32 8.74 -17.97
C ASN A 477 -7.82 9.09 -18.08
N TYR A 478 -6.95 8.45 -17.26
CA TYR A 478 -5.50 8.56 -17.45
C TYR A 478 -5.06 8.09 -18.84
N LEU A 479 -5.53 6.91 -19.25
CA LEU A 479 -5.20 6.35 -20.55
C LEU A 479 -5.76 7.20 -21.70
N LYS A 480 -6.99 7.72 -21.54
CA LYS A 480 -7.64 8.61 -22.53
C LYS A 480 -6.98 9.98 -22.63
N THR A 481 -6.28 10.44 -21.60
CA THR A 481 -5.46 11.66 -21.65
C THR A 481 -4.32 11.53 -22.66
N CYS A 482 -3.76 10.32 -22.80
CA CYS A 482 -2.58 10.11 -23.62
C CYS A 482 -2.90 10.12 -25.12
N GLN A 483 -2.05 10.75 -25.91
CA GLN A 483 -2.06 10.64 -27.38
C GLN A 483 -1.74 9.20 -27.81
N PRO A 484 -2.06 8.80 -29.05
CA PRO A 484 -1.79 7.45 -29.52
C PRO A 484 -0.34 6.99 -29.32
N ASN A 485 -0.17 5.73 -28.93
CA ASN A 485 1.13 5.10 -28.67
C ASN A 485 1.97 5.83 -27.59
N GLY A 486 1.34 6.56 -26.68
CA GLY A 486 1.99 7.28 -25.58
C GLY A 486 2.65 6.36 -24.57
N ILE A 487 3.60 6.93 -23.80
CA ILE A 487 4.22 6.31 -22.64
C ILE A 487 3.81 7.14 -21.43
N ILE A 488 3.17 6.53 -20.44
CA ILE A 488 2.76 7.21 -19.21
C ILE A 488 3.51 6.64 -18.01
N PHE A 489 4.27 7.49 -17.32
CA PHE A 489 4.89 7.16 -16.06
C PHE A 489 3.89 7.27 -14.91
N THR A 490 3.83 6.20 -14.10
CA THR A 490 3.12 6.11 -12.82
C THR A 490 4.13 5.78 -11.73
N ASN A 491 3.81 5.92 -10.45
CA ASN A 491 4.82 5.74 -9.41
C ASN A 491 4.55 4.59 -8.45
N GLY A 492 3.29 4.28 -8.15
CA GLY A 492 2.93 3.25 -7.17
C GLY A 492 1.78 2.35 -7.64
N ASP A 493 1.34 1.45 -6.77
CA ASP A 493 0.28 0.50 -7.08
C ASP A 493 -1.06 1.19 -7.35
N ASN A 494 -1.37 2.23 -6.56
CA ASN A 494 -2.69 2.87 -6.58
C ASN A 494 -2.97 3.65 -7.88
N ASP A 495 -1.95 4.18 -8.53
CA ASP A 495 -2.07 4.90 -9.81
C ASP A 495 -1.73 4.04 -11.02
N THR A 496 -1.20 2.83 -10.83
CA THR A 496 -0.82 1.90 -11.89
C THR A 496 -1.87 0.82 -12.12
N PHE A 497 -2.32 0.14 -11.06
CA PHE A 497 -3.20 -1.02 -11.19
C PHE A 497 -4.57 -0.71 -11.80
N PRO A 498 -5.22 0.43 -11.54
CA PRO A 498 -6.43 0.79 -12.26
C PRO A 498 -6.21 0.97 -13.78
N LEU A 499 -5.04 1.43 -14.21
CA LEU A 499 -4.69 1.54 -15.62
C LEU A 499 -4.51 0.15 -16.26
N TRP A 500 -3.76 -0.73 -15.59
CA TRP A 500 -3.61 -2.11 -16.04
C TRP A 500 -4.95 -2.87 -16.08
N TYR A 501 -5.83 -2.68 -15.08
CA TYR A 501 -7.16 -3.25 -15.12
C TYR A 501 -7.92 -2.82 -16.39
N ASN A 502 -7.89 -1.53 -16.72
CA ASN A 502 -8.54 -1.01 -17.91
C ASN A 502 -7.94 -1.59 -19.20
N GLN A 503 -6.63 -1.80 -19.25
CA GLN A 503 -5.99 -2.41 -20.43
C GLN A 503 -6.26 -3.90 -20.55
N GLU A 504 -6.09 -4.65 -19.46
CA GLU A 504 -6.15 -6.12 -19.46
C GLU A 504 -7.58 -6.67 -19.44
N VAL A 505 -8.53 -5.97 -18.82
CA VAL A 505 -9.91 -6.43 -18.65
C VAL A 505 -10.89 -5.69 -19.55
N GLU A 506 -10.79 -4.37 -19.60
CA GLU A 506 -11.73 -3.53 -20.36
C GLU A 506 -11.25 -3.27 -21.82
N GLY A 507 -10.00 -3.60 -22.15
CA GLY A 507 -9.42 -3.36 -23.48
C GLY A 507 -9.24 -1.88 -23.84
N VAL A 508 -9.13 -0.99 -22.84
CA VAL A 508 -9.05 0.45 -23.03
C VAL A 508 -7.62 0.87 -23.31
N ARG A 509 -7.39 1.49 -24.49
CA ARG A 509 -6.11 2.12 -24.88
C ARG A 509 -4.89 1.21 -24.67
N THR A 510 -4.94 0.00 -25.17
CA THR A 510 -3.85 -1.00 -25.20
C THR A 510 -2.64 -0.57 -26.04
N ASP A 511 -2.78 0.55 -26.79
CA ASP A 511 -1.69 1.24 -27.49
C ASP A 511 -0.79 2.06 -26.56
N VAL A 512 -1.28 2.46 -25.36
CA VAL A 512 -0.52 3.26 -24.39
C VAL A 512 0.34 2.35 -23.53
N ARG A 513 1.62 2.70 -23.33
CA ARG A 513 2.51 1.97 -22.43
C ARG A 513 2.47 2.56 -21.03
N VAL A 514 1.90 1.86 -20.08
CA VAL A 514 1.98 2.20 -18.65
C VAL A 514 3.34 1.76 -18.11
N CYS A 515 4.10 2.69 -17.59
CA CYS A 515 5.45 2.46 -17.07
C CYS A 515 5.53 2.89 -15.60
N ASN A 516 5.53 1.91 -14.68
CA ASN A 516 5.64 2.15 -13.24
C ASN A 516 7.09 2.43 -12.85
N LEU A 517 7.36 3.60 -12.26
CA LEU A 517 8.69 4.05 -11.87
C LEU A 517 9.29 3.21 -10.74
N SER A 518 8.50 2.72 -9.80
CA SER A 518 9.00 1.85 -8.75
C SER A 518 9.52 0.52 -9.30
N TYR A 519 8.82 -0.07 -10.27
CA TYR A 519 9.28 -1.30 -10.94
C TYR A 519 10.39 -1.04 -11.95
N LEU A 520 10.48 0.16 -12.54
CA LEU A 520 11.56 0.52 -13.48
C LEU A 520 12.94 0.52 -12.81
N GLN A 521 13.02 0.38 -11.50
CA GLN A 521 14.27 0.13 -10.78
C GLN A 521 14.76 -1.32 -10.88
N THR A 522 13.97 -2.22 -11.49
CA THR A 522 14.27 -3.65 -11.62
C THR A 522 14.54 -4.04 -13.08
N ASP A 523 15.48 -4.92 -13.29
CA ASP A 523 15.89 -5.37 -14.63
C ASP A 523 14.78 -6.16 -15.34
N TRP A 524 14.03 -7.00 -14.61
CA TRP A 524 12.92 -7.76 -15.18
C TRP A 524 11.84 -6.85 -15.79
N TYR A 525 11.55 -5.70 -15.14
CA TYR A 525 10.53 -4.78 -15.63
C TYR A 525 11.04 -3.95 -16.82
N ILE A 526 12.32 -3.52 -16.79
CA ILE A 526 12.96 -2.88 -17.96
C ILE A 526 12.91 -3.80 -19.17
N ASN A 527 13.25 -5.09 -18.98
CA ASN A 527 13.14 -6.11 -20.03
C ASN A 527 11.71 -6.20 -20.58
N GLN A 528 10.71 -6.20 -19.70
CA GLN A 528 9.31 -6.23 -20.10
C GLN A 528 8.90 -4.97 -20.91
N MET A 529 9.37 -3.79 -20.51
CA MET A 529 9.12 -2.56 -21.26
C MET A 529 9.76 -2.55 -22.65
N LYS A 530 10.83 -3.30 -22.87
CA LYS A 530 11.50 -3.48 -24.19
C LYS A 530 10.80 -4.50 -25.10
N LEU A 531 9.71 -5.12 -24.65
CA LEU A 531 8.88 -6.01 -25.46
C LEU A 531 7.62 -5.27 -25.95
N GLN A 532 7.08 -5.70 -27.07
CA GLN A 532 5.75 -5.27 -27.51
C GLN A 532 4.68 -5.80 -26.54
N ALA A 533 3.68 -4.99 -26.22
CA ALA A 533 2.50 -5.39 -25.46
C ALA A 533 1.26 -4.89 -26.18
N TYR A 534 0.42 -5.80 -26.67
CA TYR A 534 -0.73 -5.49 -27.50
C TYR A 534 -0.34 -4.60 -28.71
N GLU A 535 -0.97 -3.46 -28.90
CA GLU A 535 -0.65 -2.48 -29.94
C GLU A 535 0.51 -1.54 -29.53
N SER A 536 0.90 -1.52 -28.25
CA SER A 536 1.96 -0.65 -27.78
C SER A 536 3.34 -1.18 -28.19
N LYS A 537 4.08 -0.38 -28.93
CA LYS A 537 5.47 -0.68 -29.32
C LYS A 537 6.38 -0.77 -28.11
N PRO A 538 7.54 -1.47 -28.22
CA PRO A 538 8.59 -1.43 -27.22
C PRO A 538 8.96 0.00 -26.82
N VAL A 539 9.24 0.23 -25.53
CA VAL A 539 9.84 1.48 -25.09
C VAL A 539 11.25 1.58 -25.64
N PRO A 540 11.64 2.69 -26.29
CA PRO A 540 12.90 2.78 -27.02
C PRO A 540 14.10 3.03 -26.11
N PHE A 541 14.34 2.14 -25.13
CA PHE A 541 15.55 2.15 -24.31
C PHE A 541 16.74 1.66 -25.10
N SER A 542 17.86 2.42 -25.09
CA SER A 542 19.09 2.07 -25.80
C SER A 542 20.00 1.12 -25.01
N LEU A 543 19.99 1.25 -23.67
CA LEU A 543 20.81 0.46 -22.79
C LEU A 543 20.49 -1.04 -22.91
N THR A 544 21.52 -1.88 -22.97
CA THR A 544 21.42 -3.34 -23.01
C THR A 544 21.36 -3.95 -21.63
N LEU A 545 20.90 -5.20 -21.48
CA LEU A 545 20.70 -5.86 -20.19
C LEU A 545 21.94 -5.83 -19.30
N ASP A 546 23.13 -6.00 -19.86
CA ASP A 546 24.41 -5.95 -19.14
C ASP A 546 24.67 -4.58 -18.49
N LYS A 547 23.98 -3.51 -18.94
CA LYS A 547 24.12 -2.15 -18.39
C LYS A 547 23.13 -1.83 -17.26
N TYR A 548 21.96 -2.48 -17.23
CA TYR A 548 20.94 -2.19 -16.22
C TYR A 548 20.53 -3.39 -15.36
N ARG A 549 21.11 -4.59 -15.58
CA ARG A 549 20.83 -5.70 -14.66
C ARG A 549 21.21 -5.36 -13.23
N GLN A 550 20.63 -6.04 -12.28
CA GLN A 550 20.89 -5.83 -10.86
C GLN A 550 22.39 -5.93 -10.55
N GLY A 551 22.91 -5.02 -9.71
CA GLY A 551 24.32 -4.96 -9.32
C GLY A 551 25.23 -4.23 -10.31
N THR A 552 24.71 -3.63 -11.40
CA THR A 552 25.56 -2.89 -12.34
C THR A 552 25.43 -1.37 -12.19
N ARG A 553 24.27 -0.81 -12.47
CA ARG A 553 23.98 0.63 -12.39
C ARG A 553 22.68 0.89 -11.62
N ASP A 554 22.58 0.29 -10.43
CA ASP A 554 21.42 0.52 -9.55
C ASP A 554 21.39 1.96 -9.06
N VAL A 555 22.58 2.55 -8.91
CA VAL A 555 22.81 3.96 -8.60
C VAL A 555 23.87 4.50 -9.54
N VAL A 556 23.66 5.71 -10.07
CA VAL A 556 24.64 6.47 -10.88
C VAL A 556 24.94 7.78 -10.16
N TYR A 557 26.19 7.98 -9.76
CA TYR A 557 26.58 9.18 -9.05
C TYR A 557 26.61 10.41 -9.96
N LEU A 558 26.36 11.58 -9.39
CA LEU A 558 26.40 12.87 -10.08
C LEU A 558 27.56 13.69 -9.54
N MET A 559 28.45 14.09 -10.42
CA MET A 559 29.65 14.86 -10.06
C MET A 559 29.79 16.04 -11.01
N ASP A 560 30.53 17.06 -10.57
CA ASP A 560 31.02 18.12 -11.45
C ASP A 560 32.51 17.93 -11.62
N ASP A 561 32.90 17.17 -12.65
CA ASP A 561 34.33 16.93 -12.96
C ASP A 561 35.01 18.23 -13.37
N PRO A 562 36.00 18.70 -12.62
CA PRO A 562 36.69 19.94 -12.92
C PRO A 562 37.51 19.92 -14.23
N ARG A 563 37.78 18.71 -14.75
CA ARG A 563 38.44 18.52 -16.05
C ARG A 563 37.57 18.91 -17.24
N ILE A 564 36.26 18.95 -17.04
CA ILE A 564 35.28 19.36 -18.06
C ILE A 564 34.95 20.83 -17.86
N SER A 565 35.45 21.70 -18.72
CA SER A 565 35.24 23.15 -18.67
C SER A 565 33.84 23.61 -19.06
N ARG A 566 33.07 22.77 -19.78
CA ARG A 566 31.68 23.04 -20.17
C ARG A 566 30.77 23.07 -18.95
N LYS A 567 29.76 23.96 -18.92
CA LYS A 567 28.74 24.03 -17.84
C LYS A 567 27.79 22.86 -17.89
N SER A 568 27.54 22.28 -19.07
CA SER A 568 26.66 21.13 -19.29
C SER A 568 27.29 20.15 -20.29
N ILE A 569 26.83 18.90 -20.25
CA ILE A 569 27.17 17.89 -21.27
C ILE A 569 25.88 17.47 -22.01
N GLY A 570 26.06 16.93 -23.22
CA GLY A 570 24.94 16.42 -24.00
C GLY A 570 24.29 15.21 -23.31
N LEU A 571 22.95 15.15 -23.35
CA LEU A 571 22.22 14.00 -22.74
C LEU A 571 22.65 12.67 -23.36
N LYS A 572 22.78 12.59 -24.67
CA LYS A 572 23.26 11.40 -25.39
C LYS A 572 24.69 11.04 -25.01
N GLU A 573 25.57 12.07 -24.84
CA GLU A 573 26.93 11.89 -24.36
C GLU A 573 26.96 11.30 -22.94
N ALA A 574 26.08 11.78 -22.05
CA ALA A 574 25.95 11.27 -20.69
C ALA A 574 25.51 9.79 -20.68
N ILE A 575 24.53 9.41 -21.51
CA ILE A 575 24.09 8.00 -21.61
C ILE A 575 25.21 7.11 -22.16
N THR A 576 25.93 7.56 -23.18
CA THR A 576 27.07 6.82 -23.73
C THR A 576 28.17 6.63 -22.69
N PHE A 577 28.45 7.68 -21.90
CA PHE A 577 29.44 7.63 -20.81
C PHE A 577 29.02 6.65 -19.70
N ILE A 578 27.74 6.67 -19.30
CA ILE A 578 27.21 5.70 -18.33
C ILE A 578 27.34 4.27 -18.87
N ALA A 579 27.02 4.05 -20.15
CA ALA A 579 27.04 2.74 -20.80
C ALA A 579 28.45 2.15 -20.97
N ASP A 580 29.49 2.98 -20.96
CA ASP A 580 30.89 2.54 -21.12
C ASP A 580 31.36 1.76 -19.87
N ASP A 581 31.98 0.62 -20.06
CA ASP A 581 32.56 -0.23 -18.99
C ASP A 581 34.07 0.01 -18.78
N ASN A 582 34.64 0.95 -19.51
CA ASN A 582 36.06 1.29 -19.34
C ASN A 582 36.29 1.79 -17.88
N PRO A 583 37.26 1.24 -17.14
CA PRO A 583 37.60 1.70 -15.80
C PRO A 583 37.89 3.20 -15.69
N ALA A 584 38.31 3.85 -16.76
CA ALA A 584 38.52 5.30 -16.82
C ALA A 584 37.21 6.12 -16.72
N THR A 585 36.07 5.52 -17.02
CA THR A 585 34.72 6.11 -16.92
C THR A 585 34.01 5.72 -15.64
N LYS A 586 34.72 5.16 -14.65
CA LYS A 586 34.20 4.72 -13.35
C LYS A 586 34.86 5.47 -12.21
N LEU A 587 34.14 5.55 -11.08
CA LEU A 587 34.66 6.11 -9.82
C LEU A 587 35.46 5.04 -9.09
N GLN A 588 36.79 5.07 -9.22
CA GLN A 588 37.68 4.10 -8.56
C GLN A 588 37.55 4.12 -7.03
N GLN A 589 37.24 5.27 -6.44
CA GLN A 589 37.05 5.44 -5.00
C GLN A 589 35.75 4.83 -4.49
N ALA A 590 34.79 4.51 -5.36
CA ALA A 590 33.47 3.93 -5.07
C ALA A 590 33.29 2.60 -5.84
N GLU A 591 34.21 1.67 -5.68
CA GLU A 591 34.15 0.31 -6.25
C GLU A 591 33.84 0.25 -7.76
N ASN A 592 34.41 1.17 -8.52
CA ASN A 592 34.14 1.34 -9.95
C ASN A 592 32.67 1.67 -10.31
N ALA A 593 31.97 2.39 -9.43
CA ALA A 593 30.59 2.82 -9.68
C ALA A 593 30.47 3.73 -10.92
N ALA A 594 29.34 3.62 -11.60
CA ALA A 594 29.00 4.51 -12.71
C ALA A 594 28.70 5.93 -12.21
N TYR A 595 29.05 6.93 -12.99
CA TYR A 595 28.75 8.32 -12.68
C TYR A 595 28.48 9.15 -13.92
N ILE A 596 27.86 10.31 -13.74
CA ILE A 596 27.71 11.36 -14.75
C ILE A 596 28.67 12.50 -14.38
N PRO A 597 29.55 12.93 -15.30
CA PRO A 597 30.63 13.89 -14.97
C PRO A 597 30.16 15.35 -14.90
N LYS A 598 28.87 15.64 -15.14
CA LYS A 598 28.23 16.95 -14.95
C LYS A 598 26.82 16.81 -14.47
N LYS A 599 26.42 17.63 -13.50
CA LYS A 599 25.07 17.65 -12.93
C LYS A 599 24.03 18.32 -13.83
N VAL A 600 24.48 19.10 -14.82
CA VAL A 600 23.61 19.77 -15.80
C VAL A 600 23.75 19.08 -17.15
N LEU A 601 22.63 18.55 -17.64
CA LEU A 601 22.53 17.88 -18.94
C LEU A 601 21.75 18.75 -19.91
N SER A 602 22.05 18.65 -21.20
CA SER A 602 21.35 19.38 -22.24
C SER A 602 21.15 18.53 -23.49
N PHE A 603 20.05 18.74 -24.20
CA PHE A 603 19.87 18.15 -25.51
C PHE A 603 19.19 19.14 -26.46
N LYS A 604 19.67 19.16 -27.70
CA LYS A 604 19.07 19.95 -28.77
C LYS A 604 17.75 19.37 -29.22
N ILE A 605 16.83 20.25 -29.58
CA ILE A 605 15.53 19.85 -30.06
C ILE A 605 15.54 19.71 -31.59
N ASP A 606 15.11 18.57 -32.07
CA ASP A 606 14.81 18.33 -33.47
C ASP A 606 13.42 18.91 -33.78
N LYS A 607 13.39 20.20 -34.18
CA LYS A 607 12.15 20.92 -34.45
C LYS A 607 11.32 20.27 -35.58
N GLU A 608 12.01 19.67 -36.54
CA GLU A 608 11.32 18.98 -37.65
C GLU A 608 10.62 17.72 -37.13
N ALA A 609 11.23 16.96 -36.23
CA ALA A 609 10.59 15.81 -35.59
C ALA A 609 9.42 16.23 -34.71
N VAL A 610 9.55 17.34 -33.97
CA VAL A 610 8.47 17.91 -33.13
C VAL A 610 7.24 18.25 -33.97
N ILE A 611 7.45 18.93 -35.09
CA ILE A 611 6.38 19.35 -36.02
C ILE A 611 5.78 18.12 -36.73
N ARG A 612 6.62 17.24 -37.26
CA ARG A 612 6.18 16.02 -37.99
C ARG A 612 5.33 15.10 -37.10
N ASN A 613 5.66 15.00 -35.82
CA ASN A 613 4.98 14.13 -34.88
C ASN A 613 3.84 14.84 -34.09
N ASN A 614 3.47 16.07 -34.49
CA ASN A 614 2.42 16.86 -33.83
C ASN A 614 2.58 16.94 -32.30
N VAL A 615 3.81 17.18 -31.84
CA VAL A 615 4.10 17.26 -30.41
C VAL A 615 3.49 18.50 -29.79
N VAL A 616 3.45 19.60 -30.52
CA VAL A 616 2.84 20.88 -30.15
C VAL A 616 1.87 21.34 -31.25
N ALA A 617 0.93 22.19 -30.87
CA ALA A 617 -0.04 22.75 -31.82
C ALA A 617 0.62 23.75 -32.77
N PRO A 618 0.11 23.95 -33.98
CA PRO A 618 0.68 24.86 -34.99
C PRO A 618 0.90 26.29 -34.48
N GLU A 619 -0.01 26.81 -33.67
CA GLU A 619 0.06 28.14 -33.04
C GLU A 619 1.18 28.31 -32.03
N ASP A 620 1.84 27.23 -31.64
CA ASP A 620 2.93 27.22 -30.65
C ASP A 620 4.31 26.92 -31.30
N TYR A 621 4.41 26.80 -32.62
CA TYR A 621 5.67 26.45 -33.28
C TYR A 621 6.80 27.46 -33.04
N ASP A 622 6.47 28.72 -32.85
CA ASP A 622 7.41 29.80 -32.53
C ASP A 622 7.94 29.70 -31.09
N LYS A 623 7.24 29.01 -30.20
CA LYS A 623 7.62 28.80 -28.78
C LYS A 623 8.53 27.59 -28.55
N ILE A 624 8.81 26.81 -29.63
CA ILE A 624 9.67 25.63 -29.53
C ILE A 624 11.11 26.10 -29.21
N VAL A 625 11.61 25.68 -28.05
CA VAL A 625 12.99 25.98 -27.61
C VAL A 625 14.02 25.23 -28.48
N ASP A 626 15.24 25.77 -28.60
CA ASP A 626 16.33 25.10 -29.32
C ASP A 626 17.01 24.02 -28.50
N THR A 627 16.98 24.13 -27.17
CA THR A 627 17.63 23.22 -26.24
C THR A 627 16.86 23.12 -24.95
N ILE A 628 16.73 21.89 -24.43
CA ILE A 628 16.22 21.61 -23.08
C ILE A 628 17.42 21.36 -22.16
N THR A 629 17.37 21.94 -20.96
CA THR A 629 18.36 21.74 -19.90
C THR A 629 17.72 20.98 -18.75
N ILE A 630 18.38 19.91 -18.32
CA ILE A 630 18.00 19.09 -17.15
C ILE A 630 19.00 19.42 -16.05
N ASP A 631 18.55 20.10 -15.01
CA ASP A 631 19.39 20.47 -13.85
C ASP A 631 19.19 19.47 -12.71
N LEU A 632 20.23 18.68 -12.44
CA LEU A 632 20.30 17.70 -11.37
C LEU A 632 21.19 18.17 -10.20
N SER A 633 21.52 19.47 -10.10
CA SER A 633 22.47 20.02 -9.11
C SER A 633 22.03 19.76 -7.66
N GLY A 634 20.71 19.61 -7.42
CA GLY A 634 20.15 19.26 -6.12
C GLY A 634 20.34 17.79 -5.70
N LYS A 635 20.93 16.94 -6.56
CA LYS A 635 21.12 15.52 -6.30
C LYS A 635 22.60 15.14 -6.26
N ASN A 636 22.93 14.08 -5.53
CA ASN A 636 24.27 13.47 -5.52
C ASN A 636 24.33 12.18 -6.35
N TYR A 637 23.17 11.60 -6.64
CA TYR A 637 23.03 10.41 -7.48
C TYR A 637 21.63 10.37 -8.11
N ILE A 638 21.47 9.54 -9.12
CA ILE A 638 20.19 9.11 -9.68
C ILE A 638 20.05 7.61 -9.51
N ALA A 639 18.80 7.16 -9.30
CA ALA A 639 18.47 5.75 -9.27
C ALA A 639 18.24 5.19 -10.68
N LYS A 640 18.12 3.88 -10.80
CA LYS A 640 17.96 3.18 -12.08
C LYS A 640 16.74 3.66 -12.88
N ASP A 641 15.61 3.91 -12.26
CA ASP A 641 14.42 4.47 -12.92
C ASP A 641 14.71 5.82 -13.56
N GLU A 642 15.43 6.69 -12.87
CA GLU A 642 15.83 8.01 -13.37
C GLU A 642 16.84 7.89 -14.51
N MET A 643 17.78 6.95 -14.43
CA MET A 643 18.71 6.63 -15.53
C MET A 643 17.94 6.18 -16.77
N MET A 644 16.93 5.32 -16.61
CA MET A 644 16.11 4.86 -17.74
C MET A 644 15.23 5.97 -18.34
N ILE A 645 14.73 6.90 -17.51
CA ILE A 645 14.06 8.11 -18.04
C ILE A 645 15.02 8.92 -18.91
N LEU A 646 16.25 9.14 -18.46
CA LEU A 646 17.27 9.87 -19.25
C LEU A 646 17.60 9.14 -20.56
N ASP A 647 17.71 7.81 -20.54
CA ASP A 647 17.93 6.99 -21.74
C ASP A 647 16.76 7.12 -22.72
N LEU A 648 15.52 7.06 -22.23
CA LEU A 648 14.33 7.29 -23.04
C LEU A 648 14.32 8.67 -23.69
N LEU A 649 14.62 9.71 -22.94
CA LEU A 649 14.67 11.08 -23.46
C LEU A 649 15.77 11.27 -24.51
N ALA A 650 16.91 10.56 -24.36
CA ALA A 650 18.01 10.60 -25.32
C ALA A 650 17.69 9.88 -26.66
N THR A 651 16.77 8.92 -26.64
CA THR A 651 16.51 8.02 -27.77
C THR A 651 15.17 8.23 -28.48
N ASN A 652 14.15 8.74 -27.78
CA ASN A 652 12.79 8.84 -28.29
C ASN A 652 12.61 9.80 -29.46
N ASN A 653 13.44 10.84 -29.55
CA ASN A 653 13.38 11.89 -30.59
C ASN A 653 11.97 12.35 -30.94
N TRP A 654 11.09 12.52 -29.95
CA TRP A 654 9.71 12.98 -30.08
C TRP A 654 8.78 12.04 -30.88
N GLU A 655 9.18 10.79 -31.16
CA GLU A 655 8.38 9.83 -31.90
C GLU A 655 7.17 9.34 -31.10
N ARG A 656 7.35 9.15 -29.77
CA ARG A 656 6.28 8.74 -28.87
C ARG A 656 6.01 9.84 -27.84
N PRO A 657 4.72 10.16 -27.59
CA PRO A 657 4.36 11.09 -26.52
C PRO A 657 4.77 10.52 -25.15
N ILE A 658 5.39 11.34 -24.31
CA ILE A 658 5.81 10.94 -22.96
C ILE A 658 5.02 11.74 -21.93
N TYR A 659 4.46 11.04 -20.94
CA TYR A 659 3.59 11.60 -19.91
C TYR A 659 4.06 11.22 -18.52
N TRP A 660 3.82 12.09 -17.55
CA TRP A 660 3.82 11.78 -16.11
C TRP A 660 2.41 11.90 -15.58
N ALA A 661 1.90 10.87 -14.90
CA ALA A 661 0.62 10.94 -14.21
C ALA A 661 0.65 12.06 -13.16
N ILE A 662 -0.45 12.76 -12.93
CA ILE A 662 -0.50 13.86 -11.94
C ILE A 662 -0.23 13.40 -10.50
N THR A 663 -0.28 12.10 -10.24
CA THR A 663 0.03 11.45 -8.96
C THR A 663 1.52 11.21 -8.73
N VAL A 664 2.35 11.33 -9.77
CA VAL A 664 3.81 11.19 -9.65
C VAL A 664 4.39 12.34 -8.84
N GLY A 665 5.22 12.04 -7.85
CA GLY A 665 5.86 13.04 -7.00
C GLY A 665 6.89 13.90 -7.75
N ARG A 666 7.01 15.17 -7.36
CA ARG A 666 7.92 16.15 -7.98
C ARG A 666 9.39 15.71 -8.01
N ASN A 667 9.82 14.92 -7.03
CA ASN A 667 11.18 14.36 -6.97
C ASN A 667 11.53 13.46 -8.17
N LYS A 668 10.52 12.97 -8.91
CA LYS A 668 10.67 12.13 -10.12
C LYS A 668 10.56 12.91 -11.44
N TYR A 669 10.39 14.23 -11.39
CA TYR A 669 10.27 15.05 -12.61
C TYR A 669 11.63 15.43 -13.23
N MET A 670 12.74 15.10 -12.60
CA MET A 670 14.09 15.30 -13.14
C MET A 670 14.39 16.77 -13.57
N GLY A 671 13.81 17.77 -12.90
CA GLY A 671 13.93 19.18 -13.29
C GLY A 671 13.17 19.57 -14.57
N LEU A 672 12.28 18.69 -15.09
CA LEU A 672 11.56 18.91 -16.35
C LEU A 672 10.21 19.61 -16.19
N SER A 673 9.80 19.98 -14.97
CA SER A 673 8.49 20.58 -14.69
C SER A 673 8.15 21.81 -15.54
N ASP A 674 9.15 22.59 -15.95
CA ASP A 674 8.97 23.77 -16.81
C ASP A 674 8.58 23.40 -18.25
N TYR A 675 8.77 22.15 -18.65
CA TYR A 675 8.44 21.62 -19.96
C TYR A 675 7.20 20.72 -19.95
N PHE A 676 6.40 20.78 -18.88
CA PHE A 676 5.17 20.02 -18.78
C PHE A 676 3.96 20.78 -19.30
N GLN A 677 3.08 20.06 -19.97
CA GLN A 677 1.78 20.51 -20.45
C GLN A 677 0.70 19.58 -19.89
N VAL A 678 -0.26 20.11 -19.12
CA VAL A 678 -1.37 19.31 -18.63
C VAL A 678 -2.46 19.19 -19.68
N GLU A 679 -2.88 17.95 -19.96
CA GLU A 679 -3.89 17.62 -20.97
C GLU A 679 -5.13 16.92 -20.38
N GLY A 680 -5.13 16.68 -19.06
CA GLY A 680 -6.16 15.98 -18.30
C GLY A 680 -5.60 15.49 -16.98
N PHE A 681 -5.42 14.18 -16.82
CA PHE A 681 -4.82 13.58 -15.61
C PHE A 681 -3.33 13.23 -15.77
N ALA A 682 -2.67 13.79 -16.79
CA ALA A 682 -1.24 13.60 -17.00
C ALA A 682 -0.58 14.86 -17.55
N TYR A 683 0.69 15.00 -17.26
CA TYR A 683 1.60 16.02 -17.80
C TYR A 683 2.31 15.45 -19.02
N ARG A 684 2.06 16.02 -20.21
CA ARG A 684 2.83 15.72 -21.40
C ARG A 684 4.15 16.48 -21.39
N PHE A 685 5.23 15.82 -21.74
CA PHE A 685 6.51 16.46 -21.98
C PHE A 685 6.52 17.10 -23.37
N VAL A 686 6.73 18.41 -23.42
CA VAL A 686 6.73 19.21 -24.65
C VAL A 686 7.93 20.17 -24.67
N PRO A 687 8.49 20.51 -25.87
CA PRO A 687 9.65 21.39 -25.96
C PRO A 687 9.26 22.88 -25.90
N ILE A 688 8.34 23.23 -25.03
CA ILE A 688 7.92 24.61 -24.76
C ILE A 688 8.18 24.89 -23.29
N LYS A 689 8.98 25.90 -22.99
CA LYS A 689 9.25 26.29 -21.63
C LYS A 689 8.10 27.15 -21.10
N SER A 690 7.46 26.70 -20.01
CA SER A 690 6.47 27.49 -19.29
C SER A 690 7.17 28.41 -18.28
N GLU A 691 6.65 29.62 -18.11
CA GLU A 691 7.05 30.51 -17.01
C GLU A 691 6.49 29.96 -15.72
N SER A 692 7.35 29.40 -14.87
CA SER A 692 6.96 28.96 -13.53
C SER A 692 6.78 30.20 -12.64
N ALA A 693 5.56 30.49 -12.23
CA ALA A 693 5.34 31.44 -11.14
C ALA A 693 5.66 30.72 -9.82
N PRO A 694 6.64 31.20 -9.02
CA PRO A 694 7.05 30.56 -7.76
C PRO A 694 5.92 30.41 -6.73
N GLU A 695 4.89 31.24 -6.84
CA GLU A 695 3.73 31.29 -5.93
C GLU A 695 2.60 30.32 -6.29
N ARG A 696 2.66 29.65 -7.46
CA ARG A 696 1.63 28.70 -7.87
C ARG A 696 1.96 27.30 -7.37
N LEU A 697 1.05 26.69 -6.66
CA LEU A 697 1.08 25.25 -6.33
C LEU A 697 1.07 24.35 -7.58
N SER A 698 0.72 24.91 -8.75
CA SER A 698 0.63 24.23 -10.04
C SER A 698 1.79 24.63 -10.96
N PHE A 699 2.39 23.67 -11.65
CA PHE A 699 3.46 23.82 -12.64
C PHE A 699 3.00 23.34 -14.03
N GLY A 700 3.72 23.74 -15.06
CA GLY A 700 3.42 23.44 -16.45
C GLY A 700 2.27 24.29 -17.03
N ARG A 701 2.23 24.37 -18.36
CA ARG A 701 1.17 25.04 -19.09
C ARG A 701 -0.09 24.17 -19.17
N VAL A 702 -1.24 24.78 -19.43
CA VAL A 702 -2.52 24.08 -19.67
C VAL A 702 -2.80 24.06 -21.18
N ALA A 703 -3.02 22.88 -21.75
CA ALA A 703 -3.54 22.75 -23.11
C ALA A 703 -5.07 22.84 -23.06
N THR A 704 -5.59 24.05 -23.03
CA THR A 704 -7.00 24.34 -22.73
C THR A 704 -7.97 23.59 -23.62
N GLU A 705 -7.75 23.51 -24.94
CA GLU A 705 -8.64 22.82 -25.87
C GLU A 705 -8.65 21.30 -25.64
N LEU A 706 -7.46 20.68 -25.53
CA LEU A 706 -7.33 19.25 -25.27
C LEU A 706 -7.91 18.88 -23.90
N MET A 707 -7.58 19.69 -22.88
CA MET A 707 -8.05 19.43 -21.52
C MET A 707 -9.56 19.64 -21.40
N TYR A 708 -10.13 20.64 -22.12
CA TYR A 708 -11.57 20.85 -22.20
C TYR A 708 -12.26 19.65 -22.85
N ASP A 709 -11.78 19.19 -24.00
CA ASP A 709 -12.34 18.02 -24.68
C ASP A 709 -12.26 16.76 -23.82
N ASN A 710 -11.14 16.55 -23.12
CA ASN A 710 -10.98 15.42 -22.23
C ASN A 710 -11.96 15.47 -21.03
N LEU A 711 -11.99 16.58 -20.27
CA LEU A 711 -12.80 16.68 -19.06
C LEU A 711 -14.31 16.78 -19.36
N MET A 712 -14.68 17.46 -20.45
CA MET A 712 -16.09 17.75 -20.75
C MET A 712 -16.76 16.69 -21.62
N ASN A 713 -16.00 16.02 -22.51
CA ASN A 713 -16.58 15.17 -23.56
C ASN A 713 -16.14 13.70 -23.48
N LYS A 714 -14.87 13.41 -23.11
CA LYS A 714 -14.28 12.07 -23.23
C LYS A 714 -14.24 11.28 -21.94
N PHE A 715 -14.09 11.96 -20.81
CA PHE A 715 -13.91 11.30 -19.52
C PHE A 715 -15.23 10.73 -19.00
N ALA A 716 -15.13 9.58 -18.33
CA ALA A 716 -16.20 8.96 -17.57
C ALA A 716 -15.96 9.18 -16.07
N TRP A 717 -17.02 9.22 -15.28
CA TRP A 717 -16.96 9.73 -13.91
C TRP A 717 -17.45 8.75 -12.84
N GLY A 718 -17.72 7.51 -13.21
CA GLY A 718 -17.95 6.41 -12.26
C GLY A 718 -19.09 6.61 -11.27
N ASN A 719 -20.13 7.36 -11.67
CA ASN A 719 -21.27 7.74 -10.83
C ASN A 719 -20.89 8.55 -9.58
N MET A 720 -19.81 9.34 -9.66
CA MET A 720 -19.29 10.13 -8.51
C MET A 720 -20.30 11.16 -7.97
N ASN A 721 -21.32 11.50 -8.74
CA ASN A 721 -22.38 12.44 -8.38
C ASN A 721 -23.59 11.81 -7.70
N ASP A 722 -23.62 10.49 -7.54
CA ASP A 722 -24.72 9.80 -6.85
C ASP A 722 -24.46 9.73 -5.33
N PRO A 723 -25.28 10.38 -4.49
CA PRO A 723 -25.11 10.38 -3.03
C PRO A 723 -25.32 8.99 -2.38
N ASN A 724 -25.95 8.05 -3.10
CA ASN A 724 -26.12 6.69 -2.60
C ASN A 724 -24.83 5.87 -2.68
N ILE A 725 -23.89 6.27 -3.53
CA ILE A 725 -22.62 5.55 -3.67
C ILE A 725 -21.70 5.89 -2.50
N TYR A 726 -21.11 4.85 -1.94
CA TYR A 726 -20.14 5.01 -0.87
C TYR A 726 -18.80 5.58 -1.39
N VAL A 727 -18.40 6.72 -0.86
CA VAL A 727 -17.12 7.37 -1.14
C VAL A 727 -16.21 7.23 0.08
N ASP A 728 -15.21 6.35 -0.01
CA ASP A 728 -14.20 6.19 1.03
C ASP A 728 -13.15 7.32 1.00
N GLU A 729 -12.28 7.35 2.01
CA GLU A 729 -11.23 8.37 2.15
C GLU A 729 -10.35 8.52 0.88
N ASN A 730 -9.98 7.42 0.23
CA ASN A 730 -9.14 7.46 -0.98
C ASN A 730 -9.88 8.07 -2.17
N ASN A 731 -11.15 7.70 -2.36
CA ASN A 731 -11.99 8.29 -3.39
C ASN A 731 -12.25 9.77 -3.11
N PHE A 732 -12.47 10.14 -1.85
CA PHE A 732 -12.62 11.55 -1.45
C PHE A 732 -11.39 12.38 -1.83
N ARG A 733 -10.18 11.92 -1.48
CA ARG A 733 -8.91 12.58 -1.86
C ARG A 733 -8.74 12.69 -3.38
N MET A 734 -9.11 11.65 -4.10
CA MET A 734 -9.08 11.64 -5.56
C MET A 734 -10.04 12.67 -6.15
N MET A 735 -11.29 12.73 -5.67
CA MET A 735 -12.30 13.69 -6.13
C MET A 735 -11.89 15.15 -5.84
N THR A 736 -11.25 15.39 -4.69
CA THR A 736 -10.64 16.69 -4.37
C THR A 736 -9.55 17.07 -5.40
N ASN A 737 -8.70 16.13 -5.79
CA ASN A 737 -7.68 16.37 -6.84
C ASN A 737 -8.30 16.59 -8.22
N ILE A 738 -9.42 15.95 -8.53
CA ILE A 738 -10.18 16.19 -9.77
C ILE A 738 -10.68 17.64 -9.81
N ARG A 739 -11.21 18.20 -8.71
CA ARG A 739 -11.58 19.63 -8.65
C ARG A 739 -10.40 20.54 -9.00
N ASN A 740 -9.18 20.20 -8.56
CA ASN A 740 -7.99 20.96 -8.97
C ASN A 740 -7.76 20.92 -10.49
N SER A 741 -8.01 19.78 -11.14
CA SER A 741 -7.89 19.69 -12.61
C SER A 741 -8.89 20.60 -13.31
N PHE A 742 -10.15 20.63 -12.86
CA PHE A 742 -11.16 21.57 -13.35
C PHE A 742 -10.76 23.04 -13.09
N ASN A 743 -10.25 23.34 -11.90
CA ASN A 743 -9.79 24.69 -11.56
C ASN A 743 -8.65 25.15 -12.48
N ARG A 744 -7.67 24.31 -12.76
CA ARG A 744 -6.57 24.62 -13.68
C ARG A 744 -7.08 24.93 -15.09
N LEU A 745 -8.04 24.16 -15.59
CA LEU A 745 -8.67 24.42 -16.88
C LEU A 745 -9.45 25.74 -16.87
N ALA A 746 -10.23 26.00 -15.83
CA ALA A 746 -10.98 27.24 -15.68
C ALA A 746 -10.06 28.47 -15.67
N ILE A 747 -8.93 28.41 -14.93
CA ILE A 747 -7.93 29.47 -14.89
C ILE A 747 -7.31 29.70 -16.29
N GLY A 748 -6.92 28.63 -16.99
CA GLY A 748 -6.36 28.74 -18.35
C GLY A 748 -7.34 29.38 -19.35
N LEU A 749 -8.62 28.98 -19.29
CA LEU A 749 -9.67 29.58 -20.12
C LEU A 749 -9.91 31.06 -19.80
N LEU A 750 -9.84 31.44 -18.51
CA LEU A 750 -9.95 32.84 -18.10
C LEU A 750 -8.75 33.68 -18.56
N GLU A 751 -7.54 33.15 -18.57
CA GLU A 751 -6.35 33.79 -19.10
C GLU A 751 -6.43 34.02 -20.64
N GLU A 752 -7.12 33.12 -21.33
CA GLU A 752 -7.45 33.27 -22.78
C GLU A 752 -8.68 34.15 -23.04
N GLY A 753 -9.35 34.68 -22.00
CA GLY A 753 -10.56 35.51 -22.15
C GLY A 753 -11.85 34.70 -22.45
N LYS A 754 -11.81 33.36 -22.41
CA LYS A 754 -12.91 32.43 -22.68
C LYS A 754 -13.84 32.24 -21.47
N LYS A 755 -14.42 33.35 -20.96
CA LYS A 755 -15.18 33.38 -19.69
C LYS A 755 -16.35 32.39 -19.65
N ASP A 756 -17.16 32.32 -20.70
CA ASP A 756 -18.32 31.42 -20.76
C ASP A 756 -17.93 29.95 -20.72
N SER A 757 -16.80 29.58 -21.33
CA SER A 757 -16.25 28.24 -21.28
C SER A 757 -15.74 27.90 -19.90
N ALA A 758 -15.10 28.85 -19.21
CA ALA A 758 -14.67 28.69 -17.83
C ALA A 758 -15.85 28.43 -16.90
N VAL A 759 -16.96 29.19 -17.04
CA VAL A 759 -18.18 28.97 -16.26
C VAL A 759 -18.74 27.57 -16.49
N LYS A 760 -18.84 27.12 -17.74
CA LYS A 760 -19.33 25.75 -18.06
C LYS A 760 -18.47 24.66 -17.42
N VAL A 761 -17.15 24.85 -17.41
CA VAL A 761 -16.20 23.91 -16.79
C VAL A 761 -16.41 23.85 -15.29
N ILE A 762 -16.61 24.99 -14.63
CA ILE A 762 -16.83 25.05 -13.18
C ILE A 762 -18.21 24.45 -12.85
N ASP A 763 -19.26 24.78 -13.60
CA ASP A 763 -20.59 24.18 -13.43
C ASP A 763 -20.51 22.66 -13.50
N ARG A 764 -19.83 22.13 -14.53
CA ARG A 764 -19.64 20.69 -14.71
C ARG A 764 -18.90 20.05 -13.55
N CYS A 765 -17.91 20.72 -12.98
CA CYS A 765 -17.18 20.23 -11.79
C CYS A 765 -18.12 20.02 -10.60
N PHE A 766 -19.00 20.98 -10.31
CA PHE A 766 -19.91 20.88 -9.18
C PHE A 766 -21.12 19.97 -9.43
N GLU A 767 -21.52 19.76 -10.70
CA GLU A 767 -22.46 18.70 -11.07
C GLU A 767 -21.90 17.30 -10.79
N LEU A 768 -20.61 17.09 -11.08
CA LEU A 768 -19.94 15.80 -10.92
C LEU A 768 -19.51 15.53 -9.48
N ILE A 769 -19.13 16.57 -8.75
CA ILE A 769 -18.64 16.49 -7.39
C ILE A 769 -19.40 17.50 -6.53
N PRO A 770 -20.69 17.22 -6.22
CA PRO A 770 -21.50 18.12 -5.42
C PRO A 770 -21.04 18.19 -3.95
N ASN A 771 -21.48 19.23 -3.23
CA ASN A 771 -21.10 19.50 -1.85
C ASN A 771 -21.55 18.40 -0.87
N GLU A 772 -22.64 17.73 -1.16
CA GLU A 772 -23.21 16.64 -0.35
C GLU A 772 -22.28 15.41 -0.33
N ILE A 773 -21.49 15.20 -1.40
CA ILE A 773 -20.56 14.06 -1.53
C ILE A 773 -19.15 14.45 -1.08
N VAL A 774 -18.65 15.57 -1.63
CA VAL A 774 -17.36 16.13 -1.25
C VAL A 774 -17.59 17.60 -0.88
N ARG A 775 -17.56 17.89 0.42
CA ARG A 775 -17.74 19.26 0.94
C ARG A 775 -16.85 20.26 0.21
N TYR A 776 -17.22 21.50 0.21
CA TYR A 776 -16.40 22.56 -0.35
C TYR A 776 -15.14 22.75 0.49
N GLU A 777 -14.00 22.52 -0.14
CA GLU A 777 -12.67 22.59 0.45
C GLU A 777 -11.76 23.54 -0.35
N TYR A 778 -10.46 23.51 -0.15
CA TYR A 778 -9.50 24.46 -0.73
C TYR A 778 -9.73 24.74 -2.23
N PHE A 779 -9.90 23.71 -3.05
CA PHE A 779 -10.08 23.87 -4.51
C PHE A 779 -11.48 24.34 -4.90
N ALA A 780 -12.48 24.05 -4.08
CA ALA A 780 -13.82 24.64 -4.27
C ALA A 780 -13.80 26.17 -4.07
N LEU A 781 -13.00 26.64 -3.11
CA LEU A 781 -12.81 28.08 -2.90
C LEU A 781 -12.04 28.73 -4.06
N ASP A 782 -11.07 28.04 -4.67
CA ASP A 782 -10.39 28.53 -5.90
C ASP A 782 -11.35 28.59 -7.08
N LEU A 783 -12.26 27.63 -7.20
CA LEU A 783 -13.31 27.64 -8.22
C LEU A 783 -14.32 28.77 -8.01
N ALA A 784 -14.66 29.11 -6.75
CA ALA A 784 -15.48 30.28 -6.42
C ALA A 784 -14.79 31.56 -6.86
N GLU A 785 -13.48 31.71 -6.63
CA GLU A 785 -12.70 32.85 -7.12
C GLU A 785 -12.68 32.91 -8.65
N SER A 786 -12.61 31.75 -9.32
CA SER A 786 -12.70 31.66 -10.78
C SER A 786 -14.05 32.07 -11.32
N TYR A 787 -15.17 31.78 -10.61
CA TYR A 787 -16.49 32.33 -10.94
C TYR A 787 -16.53 33.85 -10.84
N PHE A 788 -15.95 34.44 -9.79
CA PHE A 788 -15.86 35.88 -9.65
C PHE A 788 -15.10 36.52 -10.83
N ARG A 789 -13.95 35.97 -11.20
CA ARG A 789 -13.16 36.42 -12.34
C ARG A 789 -13.89 36.28 -13.67
N ALA A 790 -14.75 35.29 -13.81
CA ALA A 790 -15.61 35.08 -14.98
C ALA A 790 -16.79 36.06 -15.03
N GLY A 791 -17.13 36.76 -13.94
CA GLY A 791 -18.30 37.63 -13.80
C GLY A 791 -19.58 36.92 -13.31
N SER A 792 -19.50 35.64 -12.92
CA SER A 792 -20.61 34.85 -12.35
C SER A 792 -20.67 35.01 -10.82
N THR A 793 -20.82 36.24 -10.35
CA THR A 793 -20.69 36.62 -8.93
C THR A 793 -21.63 35.84 -8.02
N GLU A 794 -22.89 35.65 -8.37
CA GLU A 794 -23.87 34.92 -7.55
C GLU A 794 -23.46 33.45 -7.30
N LYS A 795 -22.95 32.76 -8.35
CA LYS A 795 -22.46 31.39 -8.20
C LYS A 795 -21.28 31.28 -7.24
N GLY A 796 -20.34 32.22 -7.33
CA GLY A 796 -19.20 32.30 -6.42
C GLY A 796 -19.65 32.58 -4.97
N LYS A 797 -20.60 33.50 -4.76
CA LYS A 797 -21.17 33.81 -3.43
C LYS A 797 -21.82 32.59 -2.79
N ASN A 798 -22.65 31.86 -3.52
CA ASN A 798 -23.33 30.67 -3.01
C ASN A 798 -22.34 29.61 -2.49
N ILE A 799 -21.20 29.44 -3.16
CA ILE A 799 -20.16 28.52 -2.69
C ILE A 799 -19.51 29.02 -1.40
N ILE A 800 -19.19 30.32 -1.34
CA ILE A 800 -18.56 30.92 -0.16
C ILE A 800 -19.50 30.86 1.05
N GLU A 801 -20.79 31.20 0.88
CA GLU A 801 -21.78 31.14 1.95
C GLU A 801 -21.95 29.71 2.47
N SER A 802 -22.13 28.73 1.57
CA SER A 802 -22.22 27.32 1.98
C SER A 802 -20.95 26.83 2.68
N ALA A 803 -19.77 27.21 2.20
CA ALA A 803 -18.51 26.86 2.84
C ALA A 803 -18.34 27.55 4.20
N PHE A 804 -18.77 28.80 4.33
CA PHE A 804 -18.72 29.52 5.59
C PHE A 804 -19.57 28.82 6.67
N ASP A 805 -20.79 28.43 6.34
CA ASP A 805 -21.67 27.73 7.27
C ASP A 805 -21.04 26.40 7.73
N ILE A 806 -20.49 25.60 6.81
CA ILE A 806 -19.80 24.34 7.12
C ILE A 806 -18.63 24.58 8.09
N TYR A 807 -17.78 25.53 7.80
CA TYR A 807 -16.58 25.78 8.62
C TYR A 807 -16.87 26.49 9.94
N ASN A 808 -17.92 27.27 9.99
CA ASN A 808 -18.42 27.87 11.22
C ASN A 808 -18.94 26.78 12.18
N ASP A 809 -19.72 25.82 11.69
CA ASP A 809 -20.18 24.69 12.49
C ASP A 809 -19.00 23.84 13.00
N GLU A 810 -18.00 23.58 12.14
CA GLU A 810 -16.81 22.82 12.53
C GLU A 810 -16.01 23.51 13.64
N LEU A 811 -15.74 24.81 13.50
CA LEU A 811 -15.01 25.57 14.54
C LEU A 811 -15.79 25.65 15.83
N SER A 812 -17.10 25.89 15.76
CA SER A 812 -17.98 25.90 16.93
C SER A 812 -17.90 24.57 17.69
N TYR A 813 -17.96 23.46 16.98
CA TYR A 813 -17.82 22.12 17.58
C TYR A 813 -16.43 21.91 18.19
N PHE A 814 -15.34 22.13 17.44
CA PHE A 814 -14.00 21.86 17.93
C PHE A 814 -13.63 22.71 19.15
N LEU A 815 -14.06 23.96 19.17
CA LEU A 815 -13.81 24.87 20.29
C LEU A 815 -14.74 24.63 21.49
N SER A 816 -15.80 23.83 21.32
CA SER A 816 -16.65 23.37 22.43
C SER A 816 -16.09 22.14 23.15
N LEU A 817 -15.09 21.45 22.58
CA LEU A 817 -14.47 20.28 23.19
C LEU A 817 -13.66 20.64 24.44
N ASP A 818 -13.44 19.63 25.30
CA ASP A 818 -12.57 19.80 26.46
C ASP A 818 -11.17 20.27 26.04
N ARG A 819 -10.57 21.16 26.83
CA ARG A 819 -9.25 21.74 26.56
C ARG A 819 -8.16 20.71 26.26
N LYS A 820 -8.19 19.57 26.93
CA LYS A 820 -7.26 18.47 26.69
C LYS A 820 -7.37 17.91 25.27
N LEU A 821 -8.58 17.86 24.72
CA LEU A 821 -8.84 17.41 23.36
C LEU A 821 -8.44 18.47 22.34
N ILE A 822 -8.74 19.75 22.61
CA ILE A 822 -8.34 20.89 21.77
C ILE A 822 -6.81 20.95 21.61
N GLN A 823 -6.05 20.64 22.66
CA GLN A 823 -4.60 20.62 22.65
C GLN A 823 -3.98 19.37 21.97
N THR A 824 -4.78 18.38 21.57
CA THR A 824 -4.26 17.27 20.76
C THR A 824 -3.89 17.80 19.38
N GLN A 825 -2.80 17.24 18.82
CA GLN A 825 -2.32 17.64 17.51
C GLN A 825 -3.43 17.61 16.45
N SER A 826 -4.22 16.53 16.42
CA SER A 826 -5.26 16.34 15.42
C SER A 826 -6.37 17.41 15.47
N VAL A 827 -6.83 17.80 16.66
CA VAL A 827 -7.87 18.84 16.80
C VAL A 827 -7.29 20.21 16.52
N SER A 828 -6.09 20.49 17.01
CA SER A 828 -5.39 21.75 16.78
C SER A 828 -5.13 21.99 15.27
N GLU A 829 -4.68 20.98 14.53
CA GLU A 829 -4.48 21.07 13.09
C GLU A 829 -5.79 21.29 12.33
N GLU A 830 -6.90 20.68 12.75
CA GLU A 830 -8.21 20.92 12.16
C GLU A 830 -8.68 22.36 12.37
N ILE A 831 -8.55 22.88 13.59
CA ILE A 831 -8.88 24.27 13.90
C ILE A 831 -8.05 25.23 13.03
N GLN A 832 -6.74 25.05 12.98
CA GLN A 832 -5.85 25.91 12.19
C GLN A 832 -6.18 25.84 10.68
N ARG A 833 -6.43 24.65 10.16
CA ARG A 833 -6.82 24.45 8.75
C ARG A 833 -8.15 25.13 8.44
N THR A 834 -9.13 25.02 9.33
CA THR A 834 -10.44 25.62 9.14
C THR A 834 -10.36 27.16 9.20
N LEU A 835 -9.60 27.71 10.13
CA LEU A 835 -9.31 29.15 10.20
C LEU A 835 -8.61 29.64 8.91
N PHE A 836 -7.66 28.88 8.38
CA PHE A 836 -6.99 29.21 7.11
C PHE A 836 -7.98 29.25 5.93
N TYR A 837 -8.92 28.31 5.84
CA TYR A 837 -9.95 28.31 4.79
C TYR A 837 -10.88 29.51 4.92
N MET A 838 -11.30 29.86 6.13
CA MET A 838 -12.12 31.06 6.36
C MET A 838 -11.36 32.35 5.99
N GLN A 839 -10.07 32.48 6.30
CA GLN A 839 -9.24 33.61 5.86
C GLN A 839 -9.11 33.69 4.33
N LYS A 840 -9.07 32.53 3.64
CA LYS A 840 -9.08 32.48 2.17
C LYS A 840 -10.42 32.97 1.62
N MET A 841 -11.55 32.57 2.20
CA MET A 841 -12.88 33.06 1.84
C MET A 841 -13.00 34.57 2.04
N GLU A 842 -12.51 35.09 3.17
CA GLU A 842 -12.50 36.54 3.47
C GLU A 842 -11.76 37.32 2.38
N ARG A 843 -10.59 36.86 1.97
CA ARG A 843 -9.82 37.48 0.89
C ARG A 843 -10.55 37.44 -0.45
N ALA A 844 -11.12 36.30 -0.81
CA ALA A 844 -11.85 36.12 -2.07
C ALA A 844 -13.08 37.06 -2.14
N THR A 845 -13.85 37.17 -1.07
CA THR A 845 -15.04 38.05 -0.98
C THR A 845 -14.66 39.53 -1.00
N ARG A 846 -13.61 39.93 -0.27
CA ARG A 846 -13.09 41.28 -0.24
C ARG A 846 -12.59 41.72 -1.64
N ASN A 847 -11.84 40.87 -2.32
CA ASN A 847 -11.32 41.14 -3.66
C ASN A 847 -12.44 41.27 -4.71
N ASN A 848 -13.57 40.62 -4.49
CA ASN A 848 -14.76 40.72 -5.34
C ASN A 848 -15.72 41.87 -4.98
N GLY A 849 -15.39 42.65 -3.96
CA GLY A 849 -16.18 43.83 -3.54
C GLY A 849 -17.36 43.52 -2.62
N ASP A 850 -17.53 42.31 -2.15
CA ASP A 850 -18.51 41.92 -1.14
C ASP A 850 -17.99 42.20 0.26
N ILE A 851 -18.01 43.50 0.63
CA ILE A 851 -17.40 43.97 1.87
C ILE A 851 -18.18 43.48 3.11
N GLU A 852 -19.49 43.34 2.99
CA GLU A 852 -20.36 42.89 4.10
C GLU A 852 -20.02 41.46 4.50
N MET A 853 -19.99 40.53 3.54
CA MET A 853 -19.62 39.13 3.80
C MET A 853 -18.16 39.02 4.25
N ALA A 854 -17.22 39.75 3.65
CA ALA A 854 -15.82 39.78 4.08
C ALA A 854 -15.69 40.24 5.55
N GLN A 855 -16.42 41.26 5.96
CA GLN A 855 -16.43 41.74 7.38
C GLN A 855 -17.03 40.67 8.31
N LYS A 856 -18.13 40.03 7.93
CA LYS A 856 -18.75 38.96 8.71
C LYS A 856 -17.75 37.83 8.94
N ILE A 857 -17.06 37.34 7.86
CA ILE A 857 -16.07 36.26 7.96
C ILE A 857 -14.90 36.72 8.87
N ALA A 858 -14.36 37.92 8.65
CA ALA A 858 -13.25 38.43 9.44
C ALA A 858 -13.57 38.52 10.96
N GLN A 859 -14.74 39.01 11.30
CA GLN A 859 -15.21 39.08 12.71
C GLN A 859 -15.33 37.68 13.32
N THR A 860 -15.89 36.73 12.59
CA THR A 860 -16.02 35.34 13.03
C THR A 860 -14.65 34.69 13.24
N VAL A 861 -13.72 34.86 12.30
CA VAL A 861 -12.33 34.35 12.41
C VAL A 861 -11.64 34.94 13.63
N GLN A 862 -11.77 36.25 13.85
CA GLN A 862 -11.16 36.92 15.00
C GLN A 862 -11.73 36.37 16.33
N ALA A 863 -13.03 36.22 16.44
CA ALA A 863 -13.68 35.66 17.63
C ALA A 863 -13.20 34.26 17.97
N TYR A 864 -13.13 33.37 16.95
CA TYR A 864 -12.64 32.01 17.14
C TYR A 864 -11.13 31.95 17.44
N TYR A 865 -10.35 32.81 16.83
CA TYR A 865 -8.91 32.90 17.12
C TYR A 865 -8.66 33.34 18.57
N GLU A 866 -9.40 34.33 19.06
CA GLU A 866 -9.36 34.79 20.48
C GLU A 866 -9.78 33.65 21.41
N GLN A 867 -10.86 32.91 21.11
CA GLN A 867 -11.30 31.75 21.89
C GLN A 867 -10.25 30.67 21.94
N TYR A 868 -9.62 30.36 20.79
CA TYR A 868 -8.57 29.34 20.69
C TYR A 868 -7.31 29.69 21.45
N THR A 869 -6.91 30.97 21.45
CA THR A 869 -5.69 31.47 22.10
C THR A 869 -5.89 31.80 23.58
N ALA A 870 -7.09 32.26 24.00
CA ALA A 870 -7.43 32.57 25.39
C ALA A 870 -7.56 31.31 26.26
N GLY A 871 -7.80 30.18 25.69
CA GLY A 871 -7.88 28.90 26.36
C GLY A 871 -6.55 28.17 26.32
#